data_612a80c6655a4eb0d32fecdabdc39da9
#
_entry.id   612a80c6655a4eb0d32fecdabdc39da9
#
_cell.length_a   1.000
_cell.length_b   1.000
_cell.length_c   1.000
_cell.angle_alpha   90.00
_cell.angle_beta   90.00
_cell.angle_gamma   90.00
#
_symmetry.space_group_name_H-M   'P 1'
#
loop_
_entity.id
_entity.type
_entity.pdbx_description
1 polymer ?
#
loop_
_entity_poly.entity_id
_entity_poly.type
_entity_poly.pdbx_seq_one_letter_code
_entity_poly.pdbx_strand_id
1 'polypeptide(L)'
;MDDYSEIQALRQELTQAGYEYYVLDKPVMSDYDYDHKLRRLEELEAAHPEAVTPDSPTQRVGGQALEAFTQVTHQVPLESLQDVFDFEELEAFDQRVKGVVPDAEYVVEPKVDGLSVALEYEDGLFVRGATRGDGQVGEDVTENLRTVRSIPLKIPDAPARLIVRGEVYMPKKVFHALNEERERRGEALFANPRNAAAGSLRQLDPKIAATRKLDIAVFNVQFAEGMSFATHLETLQYLQDKGFKVIPHDSCAQAAQAGARITEIGETRETFPFDIDGAVVKVNNLSQREILGSTAKFPRWAAAYKYPPEVKPAQVVDIVVQVGRTGVLTPKAVLTPVRLAGTSVTNATLHNQDFIREKDIRIGDTVLVRKAGEIIPEVLSVVLEKRPEGTTPYVLPKVCPVCGAPVERDEEGAHTRCTGAECPAQLLRNLAHFASRDAMDIDGLGIAVVENLVAADFVKTPGDLYFLKEEEIAKLDRMGKKSAKNLMAALERSKGQDLSRLIYAFGIRQVGQKAGKILAARFRTLDALQNATLEELVAVDDIGEITAQSILEWMASPQSQHLIQRLKEAGVNMTAAEQGSDQRFAGMTFVLTGTLQQFTRDEASGMIEARGGKAAGSVSKKTTYVVAGEAAGSKLRKAQELGIPVLTEEEFSELLH
;
A
#
# COMPACT_ATOMS: atom_id res chain seq x y z
N MET A 1 -32.07 -28.25 32.88
CA MET A 1 -32.26 -27.12 31.96
C MET A 1 -32.43 -27.76 30.60
N ASP A 2 -33.34 -27.31 29.76
CA ASP A 2 -33.37 -27.82 28.39
C ASP A 2 -32.17 -27.28 27.60
N ASP A 3 -31.79 -27.94 26.53
CA ASP A 3 -30.59 -27.59 25.74
C ASP A 3 -30.64 -26.14 25.21
N TYR A 4 -31.82 -25.63 24.83
CA TYR A 4 -31.99 -24.27 24.36
C TYR A 4 -31.75 -23.22 25.44
N SER A 5 -32.22 -23.50 26.66
CA SER A 5 -31.96 -22.63 27.82
C SER A 5 -30.49 -22.63 28.23
N GLU A 6 -29.80 -23.77 28.09
CA GLU A 6 -28.37 -23.91 28.35
C GLU A 6 -27.55 -23.15 27.31
N ILE A 7 -27.89 -23.23 25.99
CA ILE A 7 -27.29 -22.48 24.91
C ILE A 7 -27.36 -20.97 25.18
N GLN A 8 -28.55 -20.46 25.54
CA GLN A 8 -28.72 -19.03 25.83
C GLN A 8 -27.88 -18.57 27.02
N ALA A 9 -27.87 -19.34 28.10
CA ALA A 9 -27.10 -19.01 29.29
C ALA A 9 -25.59 -18.99 29.01
N LEU A 10 -25.06 -20.01 28.31
CA LEU A 10 -23.65 -20.11 27.93
C LEU A 10 -23.23 -18.95 27.01
N ARG A 11 -24.05 -18.59 26.03
CA ARG A 11 -23.77 -17.41 25.14
C ARG A 11 -23.65 -16.12 25.93
N GLN A 12 -24.62 -15.89 26.81
CA GLN A 12 -24.62 -14.67 27.63
C GLN A 12 -23.39 -14.62 28.54
N GLU A 13 -23.08 -15.71 29.21
CA GLU A 13 -21.94 -15.80 30.12
C GLU A 13 -20.59 -15.66 29.40
N LEU A 14 -20.41 -16.33 28.28
CA LEU A 14 -19.17 -16.24 27.46
C LEU A 14 -19.00 -14.86 26.80
N THR A 15 -20.10 -14.24 26.38
CA THR A 15 -20.05 -12.88 25.83
C THR A 15 -19.65 -11.88 26.90
N GLN A 16 -20.24 -11.98 28.11
CA GLN A 16 -19.91 -11.10 29.24
C GLN A 16 -18.46 -11.30 29.70
N ALA A 17 -18.01 -12.55 29.85
CA ALA A 17 -16.63 -12.87 30.23
C ALA A 17 -15.62 -12.36 29.19
N GLY A 18 -15.95 -12.47 27.89
CA GLY A 18 -15.15 -11.91 26.80
C GLY A 18 -15.05 -10.39 26.86
N TYR A 19 -16.14 -9.71 27.15
CA TYR A 19 -16.15 -8.25 27.33
C TYR A 19 -15.28 -7.81 28.52
N GLU A 20 -15.42 -8.48 29.67
CA GLU A 20 -14.63 -8.17 30.87
C GLU A 20 -13.14 -8.41 30.67
N TYR A 21 -12.77 -9.46 29.93
CA TYR A 21 -11.38 -9.81 29.65
C TYR A 21 -10.75 -8.89 28.58
N TYR A 22 -11.39 -8.77 27.40
CA TYR A 22 -10.77 -8.13 26.22
C TYR A 22 -10.99 -6.62 26.14
N VAL A 23 -12.08 -6.11 26.70
CA VAL A 23 -12.45 -4.69 26.65
C VAL A 23 -12.13 -3.97 27.95
N LEU A 24 -12.51 -4.55 29.11
CA LEU A 24 -12.30 -3.92 30.41
C LEU A 24 -10.94 -4.26 31.05
N ASP A 25 -10.19 -5.21 30.51
CA ASP A 25 -8.94 -5.73 31.08
C ASP A 25 -9.08 -6.19 32.54
N LYS A 26 -10.26 -6.76 32.88
CA LYS A 26 -10.65 -7.24 34.22
C LYS A 26 -11.24 -8.66 34.13
N PRO A 27 -10.41 -9.68 33.93
CA PRO A 27 -10.90 -11.04 33.78
C PRO A 27 -11.59 -11.53 35.08
N VAL A 28 -12.83 -11.99 34.93
CA VAL A 28 -13.63 -12.60 36.04
C VAL A 28 -13.74 -14.11 35.91
N MET A 29 -13.34 -14.68 34.78
CA MET A 29 -13.36 -16.09 34.48
C MET A 29 -11.96 -16.56 34.09
N SER A 30 -11.56 -17.77 34.51
CA SER A 30 -10.28 -18.35 34.05
C SER A 30 -10.35 -18.77 32.60
N ASP A 31 -9.19 -18.76 31.88
CA ASP A 31 -9.10 -19.23 30.50
C ASP A 31 -9.59 -20.69 30.36
N TYR A 32 -9.30 -21.53 31.36
CA TYR A 32 -9.76 -22.91 31.40
C TYR A 32 -11.29 -23.02 31.45
N ASP A 33 -11.94 -22.25 32.32
CA ASP A 33 -13.40 -22.25 32.44
C ASP A 33 -14.08 -21.72 31.19
N TYR A 34 -13.48 -20.68 30.60
CA TYR A 34 -13.96 -20.09 29.34
C TYR A 34 -13.91 -21.13 28.21
N ASP A 35 -12.77 -21.76 27.99
CA ASP A 35 -12.59 -22.77 26.94
C ASP A 35 -13.49 -23.98 27.12
N HIS A 36 -13.68 -24.42 28.37
CA HIS A 36 -14.58 -25.53 28.68
C HIS A 36 -16.05 -25.21 28.38
N LYS A 37 -16.49 -24.00 28.73
CA LYS A 37 -17.85 -23.53 28.45
C LYS A 37 -18.07 -23.29 26.96
N LEU A 38 -17.07 -22.75 26.25
CA LEU A 38 -17.12 -22.56 24.81
C LEU A 38 -17.27 -23.89 24.08
N ARG A 39 -16.49 -24.90 24.46
CA ARG A 39 -16.61 -26.25 23.92
C ARG A 39 -17.99 -26.87 24.20
N ARG A 40 -18.53 -26.67 25.39
CA ARG A 40 -19.89 -27.14 25.72
C ARG A 40 -20.94 -26.45 24.83
N LEU A 41 -20.78 -25.17 24.57
CA LEU A 41 -21.66 -24.43 23.64
C LEU A 41 -21.53 -24.95 22.21
N GLU A 42 -20.33 -25.25 21.72
CA GLU A 42 -20.09 -25.87 20.40
C GLU A 42 -20.79 -27.22 20.26
N GLU A 43 -20.73 -28.08 21.30
CA GLU A 43 -21.39 -29.38 21.32
C GLU A 43 -22.92 -29.24 21.24
N LEU A 44 -23.49 -28.30 21.98
CA LEU A 44 -24.95 -28.04 21.98
C LEU A 44 -25.41 -27.46 20.67
N GLU A 45 -24.68 -26.49 20.11
CA GLU A 45 -24.98 -25.89 18.81
C GLU A 45 -24.82 -26.87 17.64
N ALA A 46 -23.89 -27.81 17.74
CA ALA A 46 -23.76 -28.90 16.77
C ALA A 46 -24.95 -29.89 16.84
N ALA A 47 -25.53 -30.12 18.04
CA ALA A 47 -26.73 -30.93 18.22
C ALA A 47 -28.01 -30.21 17.78
N HIS A 48 -28.01 -28.85 17.82
CA HIS A 48 -29.14 -27.99 17.51
C HIS A 48 -28.74 -26.90 16.50
N PRO A 49 -28.47 -27.25 15.22
CA PRO A 49 -28.00 -26.26 14.21
C PRO A 49 -28.93 -25.08 13.99
N GLU A 50 -30.24 -25.28 14.21
CA GLU A 50 -31.26 -24.23 14.11
C GLU A 50 -31.18 -23.20 15.24
N ALA A 51 -30.50 -23.52 16.33
CA ALA A 51 -30.27 -22.61 17.44
C ALA A 51 -29.02 -21.70 17.22
N VAL A 52 -28.15 -21.99 16.23
CA VAL A 52 -26.97 -21.20 15.95
C VAL A 52 -27.36 -19.80 15.50
N THR A 53 -26.79 -18.77 16.12
CA THR A 53 -27.00 -17.37 15.72
C THR A 53 -25.68 -16.71 15.32
N PRO A 54 -25.71 -15.70 14.41
CA PRO A 54 -24.51 -15.05 13.91
C PRO A 54 -23.65 -14.37 15.00
N ASP A 55 -24.28 -14.05 16.14
CA ASP A 55 -23.65 -13.43 17.31
C ASP A 55 -23.12 -14.41 18.34
N SER A 56 -23.24 -15.73 18.11
CA SER A 56 -22.69 -16.72 19.02
C SER A 56 -21.17 -16.62 19.11
N PRO A 57 -20.57 -16.75 20.33
CA PRO A 57 -19.12 -16.84 20.48
C PRO A 57 -18.46 -17.94 19.64
N THR A 58 -19.19 -19.01 19.30
CA THR A 58 -18.71 -20.11 18.45
C THR A 58 -18.52 -19.69 16.99
N GLN A 59 -19.21 -18.62 16.52
CA GLN A 59 -19.14 -18.13 15.14
C GLN A 59 -17.95 -17.19 14.87
N ARG A 60 -17.10 -16.93 15.88
CA ARG A 60 -15.93 -16.05 15.71
C ARG A 60 -14.86 -16.62 14.78
N VAL A 61 -14.74 -17.93 14.65
CA VAL A 61 -13.70 -18.62 13.85
C VAL A 61 -14.33 -19.62 12.88
N GLY A 62 -15.52 -19.32 12.36
CA GLY A 62 -16.30 -20.21 11.48
C GLY A 62 -16.02 -20.07 9.98
N GLY A 63 -15.32 -19.02 9.54
CA GLY A 63 -15.10 -18.74 8.13
C GLY A 63 -14.23 -19.76 7.41
N GLN A 64 -14.52 -20.00 6.11
CA GLN A 64 -13.68 -20.80 5.22
C GLN A 64 -12.54 -19.94 4.67
N ALA A 65 -11.42 -20.59 4.29
CA ALA A 65 -10.32 -19.92 3.61
C ALA A 65 -10.81 -19.32 2.27
N LEU A 66 -10.48 -18.05 2.04
CA LEU A 66 -10.85 -17.31 0.86
C LEU A 66 -9.79 -17.51 -0.25
N GLU A 67 -10.19 -17.38 -1.50
CA GLU A 67 -9.23 -17.32 -2.62
C GLU A 67 -8.66 -15.91 -2.81
N ALA A 68 -9.46 -14.87 -2.54
CA ALA A 68 -9.09 -13.45 -2.57
C ALA A 68 -10.05 -12.62 -1.71
N PHE A 69 -9.65 -11.39 -1.34
CA PHE A 69 -10.52 -10.44 -0.66
C PHE A 69 -11.39 -9.68 -1.68
N THR A 70 -12.67 -9.57 -1.39
CA THR A 70 -13.61 -8.75 -2.17
C THR A 70 -13.37 -7.27 -1.87
N GLN A 71 -13.49 -6.40 -2.85
CA GLN A 71 -13.45 -4.96 -2.66
C GLN A 71 -14.77 -4.44 -2.11
N VAL A 72 -14.69 -3.48 -1.19
CA VAL A 72 -15.84 -2.81 -0.55
C VAL A 72 -15.71 -1.31 -0.74
N THR A 73 -16.72 -0.69 -1.36
CA THR A 73 -16.81 0.78 -1.41
C THR A 73 -17.40 1.29 -0.10
N HIS A 74 -16.68 2.20 0.57
CA HIS A 74 -17.14 2.80 1.82
C HIS A 74 -18.31 3.75 1.58
N GLN A 75 -19.39 3.61 2.35
CA GLN A 75 -20.51 4.53 2.30
C GLN A 75 -20.12 5.94 2.78
N VAL A 76 -19.29 6.01 3.81
CA VAL A 76 -18.67 7.24 4.30
C VAL A 76 -17.17 7.13 4.09
N PRO A 77 -16.53 8.06 3.35
CA PRO A 77 -15.09 8.00 3.10
C PRO A 77 -14.27 7.94 4.38
N LEU A 78 -13.23 7.11 4.39
CA LEU A 78 -12.28 6.99 5.50
C LEU A 78 -11.08 7.90 5.25
N GLU A 79 -11.27 9.19 5.46
CA GLU A 79 -10.27 10.22 5.19
C GLU A 79 -8.97 10.00 5.98
N SER A 80 -7.85 10.38 5.35
CA SER A 80 -6.56 10.52 6.03
C SER A 80 -6.54 11.80 6.86
N LEU A 81 -5.55 11.97 7.74
CA LEU A 81 -5.37 13.18 8.52
C LEU A 81 -4.23 14.02 7.93
N GLN A 82 -4.27 15.33 8.16
CA GLN A 82 -3.14 16.21 7.90
C GLN A 82 -2.08 15.99 8.98
N ASP A 83 -0.85 15.68 8.57
CA ASP A 83 0.28 15.58 9.50
C ASP A 83 0.74 16.98 9.91
N VAL A 84 1.13 17.13 11.18
CA VAL A 84 1.79 18.28 11.81
C VAL A 84 3.01 17.76 12.59
N PHE A 85 4.16 18.43 12.45
CA PHE A 85 5.44 17.90 12.94
C PHE A 85 6.01 18.66 14.13
N ASP A 86 5.47 19.83 14.44
CA ASP A 86 5.88 20.64 15.59
C ASP A 86 4.69 21.43 16.18
N PHE A 87 4.95 22.12 17.28
CA PHE A 87 3.91 22.90 17.95
C PHE A 87 3.58 24.22 17.22
N GLU A 88 4.45 24.74 16.35
CA GLU A 88 4.16 25.92 15.52
C GLU A 88 3.12 25.56 14.45
N GLU A 89 3.26 24.39 13.83
CA GLU A 89 2.26 23.87 12.88
C GLU A 89 0.93 23.52 13.58
N LEU A 90 0.98 23.02 14.83
CA LEU A 90 -0.22 22.78 15.63
C LEU A 90 -0.93 24.08 15.98
N GLU A 91 -0.19 25.12 16.33
CA GLU A 91 -0.76 26.46 16.57
C GLU A 91 -1.35 27.05 15.29
N ALA A 92 -0.67 26.90 14.16
CA ALA A 92 -1.22 27.30 12.86
C ALA A 92 -2.51 26.53 12.49
N PHE A 93 -2.62 25.25 12.88
CA PHE A 93 -3.86 24.48 12.77
C PHE A 93 -4.96 25.12 13.65
N ASP A 94 -4.69 25.41 14.93
CA ASP A 94 -5.64 26.05 15.86
C ASP A 94 -6.11 27.42 15.33
N GLN A 95 -5.18 28.24 14.82
CA GLN A 95 -5.52 29.55 14.25
C GLN A 95 -6.46 29.42 13.04
N ARG A 96 -6.22 28.43 12.15
CA ARG A 96 -7.12 28.17 11.01
C ARG A 96 -8.50 27.71 11.47
N VAL A 97 -8.58 26.84 12.48
CA VAL A 97 -9.84 26.38 13.06
C VAL A 97 -10.59 27.54 13.71
N LYS A 98 -9.93 28.31 14.58
CA LYS A 98 -10.54 29.43 15.30
C LYS A 98 -10.88 30.62 14.40
N GLY A 99 -10.24 30.75 13.27
CA GLY A 99 -10.61 31.71 12.23
C GLY A 99 -12.00 31.45 11.63
N VAL A 100 -12.53 30.24 11.78
CA VAL A 100 -13.86 29.82 11.29
C VAL A 100 -14.81 29.57 12.46
N VAL A 101 -14.34 28.91 13.51
CA VAL A 101 -15.10 28.55 14.73
C VAL A 101 -14.31 28.98 15.97
N PRO A 102 -14.50 30.23 16.45
CA PRO A 102 -13.65 30.85 17.48
C PRO A 102 -13.65 30.17 18.84
N ASP A 103 -14.70 29.44 19.17
CA ASP A 103 -14.93 28.70 20.41
C ASP A 103 -14.62 27.20 20.32
N ALA A 104 -13.78 26.81 19.36
CA ALA A 104 -13.41 25.42 19.19
C ALA A 104 -12.67 24.85 20.41
N GLU A 105 -13.14 23.70 20.87
CA GLU A 105 -12.50 22.83 21.84
C GLU A 105 -12.01 21.55 21.16
N TYR A 106 -11.04 20.87 21.78
CA TYR A 106 -10.36 19.75 21.17
C TYR A 106 -10.47 18.47 22.02
N VAL A 107 -10.36 17.33 21.34
CA VAL A 107 -10.09 16.02 21.93
C VAL A 107 -8.74 15.53 21.41
N VAL A 108 -7.88 15.07 22.31
CA VAL A 108 -6.56 14.53 22.00
C VAL A 108 -6.53 13.04 22.26
N GLU A 109 -6.07 12.28 21.30
CA GLU A 109 -6.01 10.81 21.32
C GLU A 109 -4.61 10.33 20.93
N PRO A 110 -4.08 9.22 21.49
CA PRO A 110 -2.89 8.57 20.95
C PRO A 110 -3.16 8.10 19.52
N LYS A 111 -2.23 8.31 18.61
CA LYS A 111 -2.31 7.80 17.25
C LYS A 111 -1.76 6.38 17.19
N VAL A 112 -2.66 5.39 17.22
CA VAL A 112 -2.29 3.98 17.16
C VAL A 112 -1.62 3.67 15.83
N ASP A 113 -0.50 2.96 15.86
CA ASP A 113 0.20 2.47 14.67
C ASP A 113 -0.29 1.06 14.31
N GLY A 114 -1.36 1.00 13.55
CA GLY A 114 -2.05 -0.23 13.17
C GLY A 114 -2.59 -0.22 11.74
N LEU A 115 -3.75 -0.83 11.55
CA LEU A 115 -4.49 -0.89 10.29
C LEU A 115 -5.91 -0.37 10.49
N SER A 116 -6.25 0.73 9.81
CA SER A 116 -7.56 1.36 9.93
C SER A 116 -8.64 0.53 9.26
N VAL A 117 -9.74 0.31 9.98
CA VAL A 117 -10.90 -0.46 9.52
C VAL A 117 -12.20 0.27 9.82
N ALA A 118 -13.22 0.00 9.01
CA ALA A 118 -14.62 0.30 9.29
C ALA A 118 -15.33 -0.99 9.72
N LEU A 119 -16.14 -0.89 10.78
CA LEU A 119 -17.01 -1.95 11.29
C LEU A 119 -18.46 -1.54 11.03
N GLU A 120 -19.21 -2.32 10.31
CA GLU A 120 -20.61 -2.06 9.98
C GLU A 120 -21.53 -3.01 10.73
N TYR A 121 -22.54 -2.42 11.36
CA TYR A 121 -23.56 -3.13 12.10
C TYR A 121 -24.94 -2.80 11.52
N GLU A 122 -25.77 -3.83 11.35
CA GLU A 122 -27.19 -3.72 10.98
C GLU A 122 -28.03 -4.34 12.11
N ASP A 123 -29.01 -3.60 12.61
CA ASP A 123 -29.84 -4.00 13.73
C ASP A 123 -29.02 -4.54 14.93
N GLY A 124 -27.87 -3.95 15.14
CA GLY A 124 -26.92 -4.32 16.20
C GLY A 124 -26.04 -5.52 15.90
N LEU A 125 -26.22 -6.23 14.80
CA LEU A 125 -25.35 -7.35 14.41
C LEU A 125 -24.16 -6.86 13.56
N PHE A 126 -22.97 -7.37 13.85
CA PHE A 126 -21.79 -7.12 13.02
C PHE A 126 -21.92 -7.85 11.69
N VAL A 127 -22.13 -7.09 10.62
CA VAL A 127 -22.37 -7.66 9.28
C VAL A 127 -21.17 -7.55 8.36
N ARG A 128 -20.35 -6.48 8.49
CA ARG A 128 -19.21 -6.26 7.60
C ARG A 128 -18.10 -5.49 8.27
N GLY A 129 -16.85 -5.87 7.92
CA GLY A 129 -15.66 -5.12 8.28
C GLY A 129 -14.72 -4.97 7.10
N ALA A 130 -14.29 -3.74 6.81
CA ALA A 130 -13.44 -3.45 5.66
C ALA A 130 -12.22 -2.61 6.04
N THR A 131 -11.07 -2.86 5.39
CA THR A 131 -9.89 -2.03 5.52
C THR A 131 -10.13 -0.65 4.90
N ARG A 132 -9.37 0.36 5.34
CA ARG A 132 -9.48 1.72 4.77
C ARG A 132 -9.23 1.75 3.26
N GLY A 133 -8.28 0.94 2.75
CA GLY A 133 -7.81 1.03 1.37
C GLY A 133 -7.30 2.44 1.02
N ASP A 134 -7.80 2.99 -0.08
CA ASP A 134 -7.50 4.37 -0.52
C ASP A 134 -8.41 5.43 0.14
N GLY A 135 -9.29 5.00 1.04
CA GLY A 135 -10.29 5.81 1.71
C GLY A 135 -11.68 5.78 1.05
N GLN A 136 -11.79 5.34 -0.18
CA GLN A 136 -13.05 5.14 -0.91
C GLN A 136 -13.37 3.64 -1.04
N VAL A 137 -12.35 2.84 -1.37
CA VAL A 137 -12.46 1.40 -1.58
C VAL A 137 -11.46 0.69 -0.69
N GLY A 138 -11.93 -0.29 0.08
CA GLY A 138 -11.13 -1.16 0.94
C GLY A 138 -11.32 -2.63 0.59
N GLU A 139 -10.70 -3.52 1.38
CA GLU A 139 -10.85 -4.97 1.27
C GLU A 139 -11.80 -5.47 2.35
N ASP A 140 -12.73 -6.36 2.01
CA ASP A 140 -13.59 -7.06 2.96
C ASP A 140 -12.76 -8.04 3.79
N VAL A 141 -12.63 -7.75 5.06
CA VAL A 141 -11.90 -8.58 6.04
C VAL A 141 -12.81 -9.01 7.19
N THR A 142 -14.10 -9.11 6.94
CA THR A 142 -15.14 -9.41 7.92
C THR A 142 -14.82 -10.64 8.74
N GLU A 143 -14.50 -11.76 8.08
CA GLU A 143 -14.23 -13.03 8.76
C GLU A 143 -12.98 -12.95 9.66
N ASN A 144 -11.97 -12.20 9.26
CA ASN A 144 -10.79 -11.97 10.08
C ASN A 144 -11.09 -11.06 11.27
N LEU A 145 -11.90 -10.01 11.07
CA LEU A 145 -12.32 -9.11 12.14
C LEU A 145 -13.23 -9.79 13.16
N ARG A 146 -14.03 -10.79 12.77
CA ARG A 146 -14.79 -11.62 13.72
C ARG A 146 -13.88 -12.32 14.73
N THR A 147 -12.66 -12.64 14.36
CA THR A 147 -11.68 -13.28 15.26
C THR A 147 -11.09 -12.34 16.31
N VAL A 148 -11.23 -11.02 16.11
CA VAL A 148 -10.78 -10.00 17.08
C VAL A 148 -11.80 -9.93 18.21
N ARG A 149 -11.41 -10.45 19.37
CA ARG A 149 -12.36 -10.71 20.49
C ARG A 149 -12.91 -9.45 21.14
N SER A 150 -12.22 -8.31 21.04
CA SER A 150 -12.69 -7.01 21.51
C SER A 150 -13.72 -6.34 20.57
N ILE A 151 -14.02 -6.91 19.41
CA ILE A 151 -15.11 -6.46 18.54
C ILE A 151 -16.40 -7.15 18.98
N PRO A 152 -17.44 -6.44 19.44
CA PRO A 152 -18.72 -7.03 19.76
C PRO A 152 -19.38 -7.56 18.47
N LEU A 153 -19.83 -8.82 18.47
CA LEU A 153 -20.58 -9.37 17.33
C LEU A 153 -22.04 -8.89 17.33
N LYS A 154 -22.51 -8.45 18.50
CA LYS A 154 -23.84 -7.85 18.67
C LYS A 154 -23.79 -6.70 19.68
N ILE A 155 -24.50 -5.63 19.39
CA ILE A 155 -24.62 -4.43 20.20
C ILE A 155 -26.10 -4.30 20.63
N PRO A 156 -26.40 -4.17 21.93
CA PRO A 156 -27.76 -3.95 22.37
C PRO A 156 -28.23 -2.52 22.06
N ASP A 157 -29.51 -2.36 21.78
CA ASP A 157 -30.16 -1.07 21.53
C ASP A 157 -29.38 -0.20 20.51
N ALA A 158 -28.95 -0.83 19.44
CA ALA A 158 -28.23 -0.16 18.35
C ALA A 158 -29.22 0.51 17.37
N PRO A 159 -28.79 1.55 16.63
CA PRO A 159 -29.56 2.06 15.51
C PRO A 159 -29.67 0.98 14.42
N ALA A 160 -30.63 1.15 13.48
CA ALA A 160 -30.81 0.22 12.38
C ALA A 160 -29.49 0.01 11.61
N ARG A 161 -28.68 1.07 11.46
CA ARG A 161 -27.35 0.99 10.88
C ARG A 161 -26.34 1.82 11.65
N LEU A 162 -25.18 1.22 11.95
CA LEU A 162 -24.04 1.88 12.62
C LEU A 162 -22.75 1.53 11.90
N ILE A 163 -21.94 2.54 11.60
CA ILE A 163 -20.59 2.38 11.08
C ILE A 163 -19.60 2.98 12.06
N VAL A 164 -18.67 2.16 12.56
CA VAL A 164 -17.64 2.54 13.53
C VAL A 164 -16.27 2.44 12.88
N ARG A 165 -15.40 3.41 13.13
CA ARG A 165 -14.01 3.36 12.70
C ARG A 165 -13.08 3.07 13.85
N GLY A 166 -12.11 2.19 13.63
CA GLY A 166 -11.08 1.83 14.59
C GLY A 166 -9.77 1.51 13.93
N GLU A 167 -8.75 1.31 14.77
CA GLU A 167 -7.42 0.87 14.36
C GLU A 167 -7.16 -0.52 14.93
N VAL A 168 -6.99 -1.52 14.05
CA VAL A 168 -6.58 -2.88 14.44
C VAL A 168 -5.07 -2.89 14.64
N TYR A 169 -4.64 -3.43 15.76
CA TYR A 169 -3.24 -3.51 16.13
C TYR A 169 -2.86 -4.88 16.70
N MET A 170 -1.57 -5.18 16.72
CA MET A 170 -1.05 -6.31 17.46
C MET A 170 -0.50 -5.82 18.80
N PRO A 171 -0.99 -6.31 19.94
CA PRO A 171 -0.43 -5.93 21.24
C PRO A 171 1.07 -6.24 21.32
N LYS A 172 1.87 -5.32 21.93
CA LYS A 172 3.32 -5.47 22.07
C LYS A 172 3.74 -6.84 22.63
N LYS A 173 3.05 -7.32 23.66
CA LYS A 173 3.31 -8.64 24.26
C LYS A 173 3.10 -9.79 23.28
N VAL A 174 2.03 -9.70 22.46
CA VAL A 174 1.71 -10.70 21.43
C VAL A 174 2.76 -10.69 20.32
N PHE A 175 3.17 -9.50 19.88
CA PHE A 175 4.19 -9.34 18.86
C PHE A 175 5.53 -9.97 19.27
N HIS A 176 5.99 -9.73 20.50
CA HIS A 176 7.21 -10.33 21.01
C HIS A 176 7.12 -11.86 21.06
N ALA A 177 6.06 -12.41 21.62
CA ALA A 177 5.85 -13.86 21.69
C ALA A 177 5.76 -14.51 20.30
N LEU A 178 5.10 -13.84 19.34
CA LEU A 178 5.01 -14.31 17.97
C LEU A 178 6.39 -14.35 17.28
N ASN A 179 7.21 -13.32 17.44
CA ASN A 179 8.55 -13.30 16.88
C ASN A 179 9.49 -14.31 17.52
N GLU A 180 9.42 -14.53 18.82
CA GLU A 180 10.17 -15.61 19.50
C GLU A 180 9.80 -16.99 18.97
N GLU A 181 8.51 -17.23 18.68
CA GLU A 181 8.06 -18.50 18.08
C GLU A 181 8.56 -18.66 16.64
N ARG A 182 8.51 -17.58 15.85
CA ARG A 182 9.03 -17.58 14.47
C ARG A 182 10.55 -17.83 14.44
N GLU A 183 11.29 -17.22 15.35
CA GLU A 183 12.73 -17.44 15.51
C GLU A 183 13.05 -18.89 15.82
N ARG A 184 12.30 -19.50 16.75
CA ARG A 184 12.43 -20.95 17.07
C ARG A 184 12.17 -21.87 15.88
N ARG A 185 11.29 -21.42 14.94
CA ARG A 185 10.97 -22.16 13.70
C ARG A 185 11.90 -21.81 12.54
N GLY A 186 12.84 -20.89 12.71
CA GLY A 186 13.71 -20.41 11.62
C GLY A 186 12.98 -19.59 10.54
N GLU A 187 11.83 -19.02 10.89
CA GLU A 187 11.03 -18.17 9.99
C GLU A 187 11.49 -16.70 10.06
N ALA A 188 11.26 -15.94 8.97
CA ALA A 188 11.54 -14.51 8.97
C ALA A 188 10.69 -13.78 10.00
N LEU A 189 11.31 -12.91 10.81
CA LEU A 189 10.63 -12.14 11.84
C LEU A 189 9.78 -11.02 11.23
N PHE A 190 8.69 -10.66 11.90
CA PHE A 190 7.98 -9.42 11.58
C PHE A 190 8.79 -8.20 12.01
N ALA A 191 8.81 -7.18 11.15
CA ALA A 191 9.61 -5.99 11.38
C ALA A 191 9.08 -5.11 12.52
N ASN A 192 7.76 -4.96 12.63
CA ASN A 192 7.09 -4.17 13.66
C ASN A 192 5.65 -4.68 13.90
N PRO A 193 4.99 -4.26 15.00
CA PRO A 193 3.61 -4.66 15.32
C PRO A 193 2.60 -4.27 14.24
N ARG A 194 2.73 -3.12 13.58
CA ARG A 194 1.86 -2.68 12.48
C ARG A 194 1.88 -3.64 11.30
N ASN A 195 3.09 -3.98 10.80
CA ASN A 195 3.23 -4.93 9.69
C ASN A 195 2.73 -6.32 10.07
N ALA A 196 2.95 -6.74 11.32
CA ALA A 196 2.43 -8.00 11.85
C ALA A 196 0.90 -7.99 11.91
N ALA A 197 0.27 -6.89 12.35
CA ALA A 197 -1.17 -6.73 12.37
C ALA A 197 -1.76 -6.72 10.96
N ALA A 198 -1.22 -5.90 10.06
CA ALA A 198 -1.68 -5.80 8.67
C ALA A 198 -1.56 -7.14 7.93
N GLY A 199 -0.41 -7.82 8.04
CA GLY A 199 -0.20 -9.14 7.43
C GLY A 199 -1.07 -10.24 8.05
N SER A 200 -1.44 -10.11 9.33
CA SER A 200 -2.33 -11.05 10.02
C SER A 200 -3.79 -10.82 9.66
N LEU A 201 -4.25 -9.56 9.58
CA LEU A 201 -5.62 -9.23 9.20
C LEU A 201 -5.91 -9.56 7.72
N ARG A 202 -4.90 -9.61 6.88
CA ARG A 202 -4.99 -9.95 5.45
C ARG A 202 -4.62 -11.41 5.16
N GLN A 203 -4.79 -12.32 6.14
CA GLN A 203 -4.70 -13.76 5.90
C GLN A 203 -5.98 -14.25 5.22
N LEU A 204 -5.85 -15.08 4.20
CA LEU A 204 -6.99 -15.66 3.50
C LEU A 204 -7.73 -16.71 4.36
N ASP A 205 -7.04 -17.32 5.33
CA ASP A 205 -7.64 -18.24 6.29
C ASP A 205 -7.87 -17.53 7.64
N PRO A 206 -9.12 -17.31 8.07
CA PRO A 206 -9.46 -16.69 9.35
C PRO A 206 -8.90 -17.42 10.57
N LYS A 207 -8.66 -18.73 10.47
CA LYS A 207 -8.05 -19.52 11.55
C LYS A 207 -6.64 -19.05 11.84
N ILE A 208 -5.89 -18.65 10.82
CA ILE A 208 -4.56 -18.07 11.00
C ILE A 208 -4.68 -16.71 11.69
N ALA A 209 -5.61 -15.84 11.24
CA ALA A 209 -5.88 -14.56 11.89
C ALA A 209 -6.23 -14.71 13.37
N ALA A 210 -7.06 -15.69 13.73
CA ALA A 210 -7.44 -15.99 15.12
C ALA A 210 -6.22 -16.29 16.02
N THR A 211 -5.20 -16.99 15.50
CA THR A 211 -3.98 -17.29 16.28
C THR A 211 -3.14 -16.05 16.56
N ARG A 212 -3.34 -14.96 15.83
CA ARG A 212 -2.56 -13.72 15.91
C ARG A 212 -2.96 -12.81 17.08
N LYS A 213 -4.09 -13.09 17.72
CA LYS A 213 -4.59 -12.35 18.90
C LYS A 213 -4.56 -10.84 18.69
N LEU A 214 -5.08 -10.39 17.53
CA LEU A 214 -5.22 -8.98 17.20
C LEU A 214 -6.21 -8.30 18.15
N ASP A 215 -6.06 -7.00 18.32
CA ASP A 215 -6.94 -6.17 19.12
C ASP A 215 -7.32 -4.89 18.33
N ILE A 216 -8.31 -4.13 18.79
CA ILE A 216 -8.77 -2.91 18.14
C ILE A 216 -8.95 -1.79 19.16
N ALA A 217 -8.67 -0.55 18.75
CA ALA A 217 -9.08 0.66 19.43
C ALA A 217 -10.03 1.44 18.52
N VAL A 218 -11.27 1.62 18.92
CA VAL A 218 -12.24 2.41 18.15
C VAL A 218 -12.15 3.88 18.56
N PHE A 219 -12.29 4.77 17.56
CA PHE A 219 -12.06 6.21 17.75
C PHE A 219 -13.05 7.12 17.02
N ASN A 220 -14.03 6.57 16.31
CA ASN A 220 -15.02 7.40 15.63
C ASN A 220 -16.30 6.62 15.29
N VAL A 221 -17.45 7.29 15.47
CA VAL A 221 -18.71 6.92 14.82
C VAL A 221 -18.71 7.58 13.44
N GLN A 222 -18.66 6.79 12.37
CA GLN A 222 -18.70 7.30 11.00
C GLN A 222 -20.12 7.58 10.55
N PHE A 223 -21.07 6.74 10.98
CA PHE A 223 -22.48 6.86 10.66
C PHE A 223 -23.33 6.16 11.73
N ALA A 224 -24.46 6.75 12.10
CA ALA A 224 -25.46 6.16 12.99
C ALA A 224 -26.85 6.61 12.53
N GLU A 225 -27.63 5.68 11.98
CA GLU A 225 -28.94 6.00 11.41
C GLU A 225 -29.92 6.46 12.49
N GLY A 226 -30.56 7.63 12.26
CA GLY A 226 -31.54 8.19 13.18
C GLY A 226 -31.00 8.71 14.51
N MET A 227 -29.67 8.74 14.68
CA MET A 227 -29.00 9.29 15.86
C MET A 227 -28.20 10.54 15.51
N SER A 228 -28.13 11.47 16.45
CA SER A 228 -27.28 12.64 16.37
C SER A 228 -26.51 12.81 17.68
N PHE A 229 -25.27 13.26 17.57
CA PHE A 229 -24.39 13.56 18.70
C PHE A 229 -23.97 15.03 18.58
N ALA A 230 -23.86 15.72 19.71
CA ALA A 230 -23.38 17.09 19.72
C ALA A 230 -21.85 17.15 19.68
N THR A 231 -21.18 16.20 20.34
CA THR A 231 -19.75 16.22 20.53
C THR A 231 -19.09 14.87 20.18
N HIS A 232 -17.81 14.91 19.89
CA HIS A 232 -17.00 13.71 19.70
C HIS A 232 -16.91 12.88 21.00
N LEU A 233 -16.80 13.52 22.15
CA LEU A 233 -16.81 12.84 23.45
C LEU A 233 -18.10 12.03 23.66
N GLU A 234 -19.25 12.55 23.25
CA GLU A 234 -20.50 11.80 23.29
C GLU A 234 -20.45 10.56 22.39
N THR A 235 -19.82 10.66 21.20
CA THR A 235 -19.64 9.48 20.32
C THR A 235 -18.75 8.43 20.95
N LEU A 236 -17.65 8.84 21.61
CA LEU A 236 -16.73 7.91 22.29
C LEU A 236 -17.41 7.26 23.50
N GLN A 237 -18.16 8.03 24.29
CA GLN A 237 -18.92 7.49 25.41
C GLN A 237 -19.99 6.50 24.94
N TYR A 238 -20.72 6.83 23.87
CA TYR A 238 -21.70 5.93 23.27
C TYR A 238 -21.03 4.60 22.84
N LEU A 239 -19.88 4.66 22.16
CA LEU A 239 -19.15 3.45 21.77
C LEU A 239 -18.72 2.62 23.00
N GLN A 240 -18.25 3.27 24.05
CA GLN A 240 -17.88 2.59 25.30
C GLN A 240 -19.08 1.92 25.95
N ASP A 241 -20.23 2.58 26.03
CA ASP A 241 -21.48 2.05 26.59
C ASP A 241 -22.01 0.87 25.75
N LYS A 242 -21.68 0.82 24.45
CA LYS A 242 -22.01 -0.27 23.54
C LYS A 242 -20.99 -1.42 23.54
N GLY A 243 -19.99 -1.37 24.40
CA GLY A 243 -19.04 -2.48 24.62
C GLY A 243 -17.83 -2.46 23.68
N PHE A 244 -17.56 -1.36 23.00
CA PHE A 244 -16.34 -1.22 22.23
C PHE A 244 -15.15 -0.83 23.10
N LYS A 245 -13.96 -1.30 22.72
CA LYS A 245 -12.69 -0.82 23.28
C LYS A 245 -12.32 0.51 22.64
N VAL A 246 -12.63 1.58 23.36
CA VAL A 246 -12.43 2.96 22.89
C VAL A 246 -11.00 3.41 23.13
N ILE A 247 -10.47 4.22 22.22
CA ILE A 247 -9.15 4.84 22.32
C ILE A 247 -9.07 5.71 23.59
N PRO A 248 -7.97 5.71 24.35
CA PRO A 248 -7.75 6.72 25.40
C PRO A 248 -7.86 8.13 24.83
N HIS A 249 -8.52 9.03 25.53
CA HIS A 249 -8.76 10.38 25.05
C HIS A 249 -8.90 11.37 26.19
N ASP A 250 -8.56 12.63 25.90
CA ASP A 250 -8.71 13.76 26.85
C ASP A 250 -9.26 14.97 26.13
N SER A 251 -10.13 15.70 26.83
CA SER A 251 -10.66 17.00 26.37
C SER A 251 -9.70 18.14 26.67
N CYS A 252 -9.56 19.06 25.73
CA CYS A 252 -8.71 20.25 25.86
C CYS A 252 -9.47 21.48 25.35
N ALA A 253 -9.64 22.48 26.20
CA ALA A 253 -10.32 23.72 25.84
C ALA A 253 -9.46 24.63 24.93
N GLN A 254 -8.13 24.42 24.89
CA GLN A 254 -7.20 25.26 24.15
C GLN A 254 -6.07 24.44 23.55
N ALA A 255 -5.47 24.91 22.44
CA ALA A 255 -4.34 24.27 21.76
C ALA A 255 -3.13 24.08 22.69
N ALA A 256 -2.84 24.99 23.60
CA ALA A 256 -1.75 24.81 24.55
C ALA A 256 -1.93 23.60 25.47
N GLN A 257 -3.17 23.32 25.91
CA GLN A 257 -3.49 22.10 26.66
C GLN A 257 -3.36 20.86 25.80
N ALA A 258 -3.78 20.92 24.53
CA ALA A 258 -3.58 19.86 23.59
C ALA A 258 -2.08 19.56 23.38
N GLY A 259 -1.23 20.59 23.26
CA GLY A 259 0.23 20.46 23.18
C GLY A 259 0.84 19.78 24.41
N ALA A 260 0.40 20.17 25.63
CA ALA A 260 0.84 19.51 26.86
C ALA A 260 0.44 18.05 26.92
N ARG A 261 -0.80 17.71 26.48
CA ARG A 261 -1.28 16.33 26.42
C ARG A 261 -0.54 15.50 25.37
N ILE A 262 -0.23 16.07 24.21
CA ILE A 262 0.60 15.42 23.18
C ILE A 262 1.97 15.06 23.77
N THR A 263 2.60 15.98 24.52
CA THR A 263 3.89 15.72 25.16
C THR A 263 3.80 14.55 26.14
N GLU A 264 2.79 14.54 27.02
CA GLU A 264 2.57 13.47 27.99
C GLU A 264 2.32 12.11 27.32
N ILE A 265 1.53 12.06 26.24
CA ILE A 265 1.32 10.83 25.44
C ILE A 265 2.67 10.32 24.90
N GLY A 266 3.51 11.23 24.40
CA GLY A 266 4.84 10.88 23.90
C GLY A 266 5.77 10.32 24.98
N GLU A 267 5.78 10.91 26.17
CA GLU A 267 6.58 10.45 27.31
C GLU A 267 6.10 9.10 27.86
N THR A 268 4.79 8.86 27.84
CA THR A 268 4.18 7.64 28.37
C THR A 268 3.91 6.57 27.30
N ARG A 269 4.39 6.73 26.08
CA ARG A 269 4.11 5.83 24.94
C ARG A 269 4.44 4.35 25.19
N GLU A 270 5.41 4.06 26.04
CA GLU A 270 5.78 2.69 26.38
C GLU A 270 4.76 1.99 27.30
N THR A 271 3.88 2.73 27.94
CA THR A 271 2.83 2.18 28.80
C THR A 271 1.63 1.65 28.02
N PHE A 272 1.45 2.12 26.78
CA PHE A 272 0.36 1.64 25.94
C PHE A 272 0.62 0.19 25.47
N PRO A 273 -0.44 -0.64 25.37
CA PRO A 273 -0.31 -2.01 24.86
C PRO A 273 -0.02 -2.06 23.35
N PHE A 274 -0.10 -0.94 22.65
CA PHE A 274 0.13 -0.74 21.22
C PHE A 274 1.23 0.29 20.97
N ASP A 275 1.80 0.28 19.79
CA ASP A 275 2.70 1.33 19.34
C ASP A 275 1.90 2.54 18.86
N ILE A 276 2.49 3.73 19.02
CA ILE A 276 1.94 5.01 18.54
C ILE A 276 3.00 5.73 17.71
N ASP A 277 2.56 6.37 16.64
CA ASP A 277 3.39 7.19 15.76
C ASP A 277 3.13 8.70 15.92
N GLY A 278 2.20 9.05 16.82
CA GLY A 278 1.79 10.43 17.07
C GLY A 278 0.65 10.57 18.06
N ALA A 279 0.00 11.71 18.00
CA ALA A 279 -1.27 11.98 18.64
C ALA A 279 -2.23 12.64 17.65
N VAL A 280 -3.53 12.45 17.82
CA VAL A 280 -4.56 13.05 16.96
C VAL A 280 -5.29 14.12 17.77
N VAL A 281 -5.38 15.32 17.20
CA VAL A 281 -6.15 16.43 17.74
C VAL A 281 -7.39 16.62 16.88
N LYS A 282 -8.57 16.59 17.48
CA LYS A 282 -9.86 16.69 16.80
C LYS A 282 -10.71 17.79 17.43
N VAL A 283 -11.38 18.59 16.62
CA VAL A 283 -12.41 19.51 17.13
C VAL A 283 -13.53 18.69 17.77
N ASN A 284 -13.92 19.02 19.01
CA ASN A 284 -14.88 18.23 19.78
C ASN A 284 -16.32 18.37 19.27
N ASN A 285 -16.77 19.59 18.96
CA ASN A 285 -18.13 19.87 18.51
C ASN A 285 -18.36 19.39 17.06
N LEU A 286 -19.33 18.50 16.82
CA LEU A 286 -19.59 17.90 15.52
C LEU A 286 -20.18 18.88 14.51
N SER A 287 -21.03 19.82 14.93
CA SER A 287 -21.56 20.85 14.02
C SER A 287 -20.46 21.82 13.55
N GLN A 288 -19.46 22.10 14.39
CA GLN A 288 -18.27 22.85 13.98
C GLN A 288 -17.43 22.10 12.95
N ARG A 289 -17.36 20.74 13.02
CA ARG A 289 -16.68 19.92 12.00
C ARG A 289 -17.35 20.04 10.63
N GLU A 290 -18.68 20.08 10.59
CA GLU A 290 -19.44 20.28 9.35
C GLU A 290 -19.14 21.66 8.73
N ILE A 291 -19.05 22.71 9.55
CA ILE A 291 -18.71 24.07 9.10
C ILE A 291 -17.28 24.12 8.55
N LEU A 292 -16.31 23.47 9.21
CA LEU A 292 -14.91 23.41 8.78
C LEU A 292 -14.74 22.58 7.52
N GLY A 293 -15.51 21.51 7.38
CA GLY A 293 -15.50 20.61 6.23
C GLY A 293 -14.17 19.89 6.03
N SER A 294 -14.01 19.36 4.81
CA SER A 294 -12.83 18.60 4.38
C SER A 294 -12.22 19.19 3.12
N THR A 295 -10.94 18.91 2.90
CA THR A 295 -10.26 19.08 1.61
C THR A 295 -10.48 17.83 0.76
N ALA A 296 -9.88 17.77 -0.42
CA ALA A 296 -9.90 16.54 -1.24
C ALA A 296 -9.15 15.35 -0.59
N LYS A 297 -8.32 15.60 0.44
CA LYS A 297 -7.44 14.57 1.03
C LYS A 297 -7.68 14.34 2.53
N PHE A 298 -8.04 15.36 3.29
CA PHE A 298 -8.15 15.29 4.74
C PHE A 298 -9.14 16.32 5.32
N PRO A 299 -9.72 16.02 6.49
CA PRO A 299 -10.63 16.93 7.19
C PRO A 299 -9.86 18.15 7.74
N ARG A 300 -10.53 19.31 7.78
CA ARG A 300 -9.95 20.55 8.33
C ARG A 300 -10.09 20.64 9.85
N TRP A 301 -10.90 19.78 10.45
CA TRP A 301 -11.21 19.74 11.89
C TRP A 301 -10.32 18.77 12.67
N ALA A 302 -9.37 18.09 12.02
CA ALA A 302 -8.44 17.19 12.70
C ALA A 302 -7.03 17.32 12.15
N ALA A 303 -6.05 17.12 13.03
CA ALA A 303 -4.63 17.05 12.70
C ALA A 303 -3.97 15.84 13.41
N ALA A 304 -3.01 15.22 12.76
CA ALA A 304 -2.17 14.18 13.32
C ALA A 304 -0.79 14.77 13.66
N TYR A 305 -0.54 14.99 14.92
CA TYR A 305 0.79 15.38 15.39
C TYR A 305 1.71 14.19 15.35
N LYS A 306 2.79 14.28 14.59
CA LYS A 306 3.81 13.24 14.45
C LYS A 306 4.97 13.53 15.39
N TYR A 307 5.32 12.52 16.22
CA TYR A 307 6.50 12.67 17.06
C TYR A 307 7.75 12.74 16.18
N PRO A 308 8.77 13.52 16.61
CA PRO A 308 10.06 13.48 15.94
C PRO A 308 10.55 12.04 15.81
N PRO A 309 11.08 11.66 14.65
CA PRO A 309 11.61 10.32 14.47
C PRO A 309 12.71 10.04 15.48
N GLU A 310 12.70 8.84 16.03
CA GLU A 310 13.74 8.40 16.96
C GLU A 310 15.11 8.49 16.28
N VAL A 311 16.06 9.16 16.94
CA VAL A 311 17.44 9.30 16.48
C VAL A 311 18.36 8.57 17.44
N LYS A 312 19.18 7.65 16.94
CA LYS A 312 20.18 6.93 17.76
C LYS A 312 21.56 6.91 17.11
N PRO A 313 22.62 6.91 17.92
CA PRO A 313 23.97 6.73 17.40
C PRO A 313 24.22 5.27 17.01
N ALA A 314 24.90 5.08 15.88
CA ALA A 314 25.43 3.79 15.43
C ALA A 314 26.80 4.01 14.78
N GLN A 315 27.66 2.99 14.78
CA GLN A 315 28.96 3.08 14.13
C GLN A 315 28.86 2.55 12.70
N VAL A 316 29.45 3.26 11.74
CA VAL A 316 29.62 2.81 10.36
C VAL A 316 30.73 1.78 10.31
N VAL A 317 30.38 0.51 10.17
CA VAL A 317 31.32 -0.61 10.09
C VAL A 317 31.91 -0.73 8.69
N ASP A 318 31.06 -0.49 7.66
CA ASP A 318 31.45 -0.58 6.26
C ASP A 318 30.49 0.26 5.40
N ILE A 319 30.89 0.53 4.15
CA ILE A 319 30.02 1.14 3.14
C ILE A 319 30.00 0.21 1.92
N VAL A 320 28.84 -0.41 1.69
CA VAL A 320 28.62 -1.35 0.60
C VAL A 320 27.87 -0.65 -0.55
N VAL A 321 28.33 -0.87 -1.78
CA VAL A 321 27.71 -0.28 -2.96
C VAL A 321 26.84 -1.33 -3.68
N GLN A 322 25.57 -1.03 -3.83
CA GLN A 322 24.62 -1.82 -4.61
C GLN A 322 24.45 -1.24 -6.01
N VAL A 323 24.29 -2.09 -7.01
CA VAL A 323 24.03 -1.68 -8.40
C VAL A 323 22.57 -1.95 -8.73
N GLY A 324 21.85 -0.89 -9.09
CA GLY A 324 20.46 -0.97 -9.51
C GLY A 324 20.29 -1.44 -10.96
N ARG A 325 19.04 -1.72 -11.39
CA ARG A 325 18.74 -2.16 -12.78
C ARG A 325 19.19 -1.15 -13.85
N THR A 326 19.18 0.13 -13.52
CA THR A 326 19.63 1.22 -14.40
C THR A 326 21.13 1.48 -14.31
N GLY A 327 21.87 0.59 -13.67
CA GLY A 327 23.29 0.72 -13.44
C GLY A 327 23.68 1.67 -12.30
N VAL A 328 22.75 2.36 -11.66
CA VAL A 328 23.03 3.32 -10.57
C VAL A 328 23.69 2.63 -9.41
N LEU A 329 24.85 3.15 -8.99
CA LEU A 329 25.55 2.75 -7.79
C LEU A 329 24.91 3.46 -6.58
N THR A 330 24.31 2.69 -5.69
CA THR A 330 23.67 3.20 -4.48
C THR A 330 24.48 2.75 -3.26
N PRO A 331 25.20 3.66 -2.59
CA PRO A 331 25.94 3.32 -1.38
C PRO A 331 24.99 3.14 -0.19
N LYS A 332 25.36 2.22 0.69
CA LYS A 332 24.64 1.87 1.90
C LYS A 332 25.63 1.69 3.04
N ALA A 333 25.44 2.39 4.15
CA ALA A 333 26.22 2.16 5.36
C ALA A 333 25.79 0.84 6.02
N VAL A 334 26.74 0.01 6.34
CA VAL A 334 26.58 -1.12 7.27
C VAL A 334 26.87 -0.59 8.66
N LEU A 335 25.96 -0.77 9.59
CA LEU A 335 25.99 -0.18 10.92
C LEU A 335 26.13 -1.25 11.99
N THR A 336 26.73 -0.89 13.12
CA THR A 336 26.51 -1.67 14.35
C THR A 336 25.01 -1.73 14.64
N PRO A 337 24.47 -2.91 15.04
CA PRO A 337 23.04 -3.05 15.27
C PRO A 337 22.51 -2.00 16.25
N VAL A 338 21.51 -1.25 15.83
CA VAL A 338 20.85 -0.23 16.66
C VAL A 338 19.34 -0.43 16.61
N ARG A 339 18.68 -0.35 17.76
CA ARG A 339 17.23 -0.52 17.83
C ARG A 339 16.56 0.84 17.62
N LEU A 340 15.81 0.98 16.52
CA LEU A 340 15.08 2.19 16.13
C LEU A 340 13.62 1.84 15.85
N ALA A 341 12.70 2.53 16.50
CA ALA A 341 11.26 2.34 16.35
C ALA A 341 10.88 0.84 16.33
N GLY A 342 11.29 0.13 17.39
CA GLY A 342 10.98 -1.28 17.59
C GLY A 342 11.73 -2.29 16.72
N THR A 343 12.50 -1.86 15.71
CA THR A 343 13.24 -2.76 14.80
C THR A 343 14.74 -2.65 14.97
N SER A 344 15.48 -3.73 14.71
CA SER A 344 16.95 -3.72 14.65
C SER A 344 17.38 -3.21 13.28
N VAL A 345 18.12 -2.09 13.27
CA VAL A 345 18.67 -1.47 12.06
C VAL A 345 20.15 -1.77 11.99
N THR A 346 20.58 -2.41 10.91
CA THR A 346 21.98 -2.74 10.60
C THR A 346 22.48 -2.06 9.34
N ASN A 347 21.61 -1.34 8.63
CA ASN A 347 21.95 -0.66 7.40
C ASN A 347 21.19 0.65 7.28
N ALA A 348 21.82 1.67 6.69
CA ALA A 348 21.19 2.94 6.37
C ALA A 348 21.57 3.39 4.95
N THR A 349 20.64 4.03 4.24
CA THR A 349 20.95 4.56 2.90
C THR A 349 21.91 5.74 3.00
N LEU A 350 22.80 5.82 2.02
CA LEU A 350 23.70 6.97 1.81
C LEU A 350 23.40 7.68 0.48
N HIS A 351 22.31 7.33 -0.18
CA HIS A 351 21.79 7.92 -1.41
C HIS A 351 22.78 7.93 -2.58
N ASN A 352 23.86 8.73 -2.51
CA ASN A 352 24.85 8.92 -3.56
C ASN A 352 26.18 9.47 -3.00
N GLN A 353 27.18 9.68 -3.87
CA GLN A 353 28.49 10.22 -3.48
C GLN A 353 28.41 11.64 -2.90
N ASP A 354 27.50 12.47 -3.40
CA ASP A 354 27.39 13.86 -2.95
C ASP A 354 26.87 13.92 -1.51
N PHE A 355 25.90 13.09 -1.16
CA PHE A 355 25.40 12.97 0.20
C PHE A 355 26.51 12.53 1.19
N ILE A 356 27.33 11.54 0.78
CA ILE A 356 28.47 11.10 1.59
C ILE A 356 29.46 12.24 1.80
N ARG A 357 29.75 12.99 0.73
CA ARG A 357 30.71 14.11 0.77
C ARG A 357 30.17 15.29 1.59
N GLU A 358 28.90 15.66 1.40
CA GLU A 358 28.25 16.76 2.13
C GLU A 358 28.25 16.53 3.63
N LYS A 359 27.97 15.30 4.05
CA LYS A 359 27.97 14.91 5.47
C LYS A 359 29.32 14.41 5.97
N ASP A 360 30.33 14.32 5.10
CA ASP A 360 31.67 13.78 5.38
C ASP A 360 31.62 12.44 6.13
N ILE A 361 30.79 11.50 5.63
CA ILE A 361 30.62 10.18 6.24
C ILE A 361 31.79 9.29 5.87
N ARG A 362 32.41 8.66 6.89
CA ARG A 362 33.57 7.77 6.75
C ARG A 362 33.34 6.44 7.45
N ILE A 363 34.03 5.39 6.99
CA ILE A 363 34.02 4.11 7.69
C ILE A 363 34.71 4.32 9.06
N GLY A 364 34.11 3.81 10.11
CA GLY A 364 34.53 4.00 11.50
C GLY A 364 33.80 5.12 12.24
N ASP A 365 33.12 6.04 11.53
CA ASP A 365 32.37 7.15 12.16
C ASP A 365 31.24 6.65 13.03
N THR A 366 31.01 7.37 14.13
CA THR A 366 29.72 7.30 14.82
C THR A 366 28.76 8.26 14.12
N VAL A 367 27.62 7.75 13.65
CA VAL A 367 26.59 8.51 12.94
C VAL A 367 25.29 8.50 13.71
N LEU A 368 24.50 9.57 13.59
CA LEU A 368 23.13 9.60 14.05
C LEU A 368 22.23 9.03 12.95
N VAL A 369 21.43 8.02 13.29
CA VAL A 369 20.55 7.30 12.37
C VAL A 369 19.10 7.54 12.75
N ARG A 370 18.26 7.78 11.77
CA ARG A 370 16.80 7.84 11.91
C ARG A 370 16.13 7.02 10.80
N LYS A 371 14.81 6.82 10.91
CA LYS A 371 13.99 6.29 9.80
C LYS A 371 13.31 7.46 9.09
N ALA A 372 13.64 7.67 7.81
CA ALA A 372 12.92 8.60 6.95
C ALA A 372 11.53 8.03 6.63
N GLY A 373 10.47 8.83 6.83
CA GLY A 373 9.10 8.40 6.60
C GLY A 373 8.70 7.17 7.42
N GLU A 374 9.33 6.97 8.60
CA GLU A 374 9.10 5.83 9.52
C GLU A 374 9.52 4.46 8.98
N ILE A 375 10.07 4.39 7.76
CA ILE A 375 10.37 3.13 7.07
C ILE A 375 11.85 2.97 6.76
N ILE A 376 12.47 3.95 6.09
CA ILE A 376 13.81 3.83 5.50
C ILE A 376 14.87 4.38 6.44
N PRO A 377 15.81 3.54 6.97
CA PRO A 377 16.91 4.06 7.77
C PRO A 377 17.85 4.92 6.92
N GLU A 378 18.18 6.11 7.43
CA GLU A 378 19.12 7.04 6.81
C GLU A 378 20.07 7.64 7.85
N VAL A 379 21.23 8.07 7.39
CA VAL A 379 22.20 8.80 8.22
C VAL A 379 21.84 10.27 8.26
N LEU A 380 21.55 10.80 9.46
CA LEU A 380 21.23 12.21 9.68
C LEU A 380 22.49 13.08 9.68
N SER A 381 23.46 12.70 10.50
CA SER A 381 24.73 13.45 10.67
C SER A 381 25.83 12.55 11.25
N VAL A 382 27.05 13.02 11.17
CA VAL A 382 28.23 12.42 11.82
C VAL A 382 28.44 13.08 13.19
N VAL A 383 28.78 12.29 14.20
CA VAL A 383 29.21 12.77 15.53
C VAL A 383 30.74 12.95 15.49
N LEU A 384 31.18 14.15 15.08
CA LEU A 384 32.60 14.46 14.82
C LEU A 384 33.49 14.24 16.03
N GLU A 385 33.00 14.51 17.25
CA GLU A 385 33.74 14.32 18.51
C GLU A 385 34.08 12.84 18.77
N LYS A 386 33.40 11.91 18.11
CA LYS A 386 33.62 10.46 18.23
C LYS A 386 34.29 9.86 17.01
N ARG A 387 34.80 10.69 16.08
CA ARG A 387 35.50 10.20 14.89
C ARG A 387 36.82 9.59 15.26
N PRO A 388 37.12 8.34 14.87
CA PRO A 388 38.44 7.73 15.07
C PRO A 388 39.50 8.47 14.27
N GLU A 389 40.73 8.54 14.82
CA GLU A 389 41.88 9.06 14.09
C GLU A 389 42.19 8.16 12.88
N GLY A 390 42.73 8.77 11.80
CA GLY A 390 43.14 8.04 10.60
C GLY A 390 42.02 7.65 9.63
N THR A 391 40.78 8.04 9.89
CA THR A 391 39.67 7.83 8.92
C THR A 391 39.89 8.65 7.66
N THR A 392 39.58 8.07 6.49
CA THR A 392 39.70 8.75 5.20
C THR A 392 38.32 9.00 4.58
N PRO A 393 38.13 10.10 3.80
CA PRO A 393 36.91 10.33 3.07
C PRO A 393 36.57 9.15 2.15
N TYR A 394 35.31 8.71 2.17
CA TYR A 394 34.88 7.62 1.33
C TYR A 394 34.58 8.10 -0.10
N VAL A 395 35.04 7.34 -1.07
CA VAL A 395 34.79 7.59 -2.51
C VAL A 395 34.25 6.31 -3.12
N LEU A 396 33.18 6.44 -3.93
CA LEU A 396 32.63 5.32 -4.68
C LEU A 396 33.69 4.67 -5.57
N PRO A 397 33.62 3.34 -5.78
CA PRO A 397 34.58 2.64 -6.62
C PRO A 397 34.52 3.18 -8.06
N LYS A 398 35.66 3.23 -8.73
CA LYS A 398 35.77 3.61 -10.15
C LYS A 398 35.36 2.51 -11.12
N VAL A 399 35.12 1.31 -10.59
CA VAL A 399 34.65 0.15 -11.33
C VAL A 399 33.42 -0.44 -10.66
N CYS A 400 32.54 -1.01 -11.42
CA CYS A 400 31.33 -1.66 -10.93
C CYS A 400 31.70 -2.84 -10.02
N PRO A 401 31.19 -2.92 -8.78
CA PRO A 401 31.51 -4.01 -7.86
C PRO A 401 30.95 -5.36 -8.32
N VAL A 402 30.04 -5.40 -9.29
CA VAL A 402 29.41 -6.62 -9.77
C VAL A 402 30.07 -7.17 -11.03
N CYS A 403 30.39 -6.31 -12.01
CA CYS A 403 30.90 -6.75 -13.31
C CYS A 403 32.33 -6.24 -13.64
N GLY A 404 32.91 -5.37 -12.83
CA GLY A 404 34.24 -4.81 -13.06
C GLY A 404 34.32 -3.73 -14.16
N ALA A 405 33.22 -3.44 -14.88
CA ALA A 405 33.21 -2.40 -15.89
C ALA A 405 33.40 -0.99 -15.27
N PRO A 406 33.93 -0.01 -16.04
CA PRO A 406 34.03 1.37 -15.57
C PRO A 406 32.67 1.91 -15.10
N VAL A 407 32.72 2.88 -14.21
CA VAL A 407 31.53 3.64 -13.81
C VAL A 407 31.71 5.10 -14.19
N GLU A 408 30.63 5.72 -14.59
CA GLU A 408 30.58 7.13 -14.99
C GLU A 408 29.54 7.89 -14.17
N ARG A 409 29.83 9.15 -13.92
CA ARG A 409 28.87 10.04 -13.25
C ARG A 409 27.99 10.70 -14.32
N ASP A 410 26.68 10.76 -14.06
CA ASP A 410 25.74 11.52 -14.92
C ASP A 410 26.18 13.00 -15.00
N GLU A 411 26.26 13.58 -16.19
CA GLU A 411 26.76 14.95 -16.41
C GLU A 411 25.93 16.00 -15.64
N GLU A 412 24.61 15.86 -15.61
CA GLU A 412 23.69 16.77 -14.93
C GLU A 412 23.05 16.16 -13.66
N GLY A 413 23.59 15.06 -13.12
CA GLY A 413 22.98 14.32 -12.03
C GLY A 413 23.91 13.91 -10.90
N ALA A 414 23.31 13.56 -9.76
CA ALA A 414 24.03 13.08 -8.57
C ALA A 414 24.37 11.57 -8.64
N HIS A 415 24.00 10.86 -9.72
CA HIS A 415 24.16 9.41 -9.81
C HIS A 415 25.47 9.01 -10.52
N THR A 416 26.12 7.98 -9.99
CA THR A 416 27.20 7.26 -10.64
C THR A 416 26.66 5.94 -11.16
N ARG A 417 26.98 5.55 -12.41
CA ARG A 417 26.43 4.39 -13.08
C ARG A 417 27.49 3.44 -13.61
N CYS A 418 27.17 2.16 -13.58
CA CYS A 418 27.91 1.14 -14.30
C CYS A 418 27.65 1.26 -15.80
N THR A 419 28.70 1.32 -16.61
CA THR A 419 28.64 1.36 -18.09
C THR A 419 28.63 -0.04 -18.71
N GLY A 420 28.75 -1.11 -17.90
CA GLY A 420 28.80 -2.49 -18.37
C GLY A 420 27.44 -2.95 -18.89
N ALA A 421 27.32 -3.14 -20.20
CA ALA A 421 26.10 -3.57 -20.87
C ALA A 421 25.62 -4.97 -20.44
N GLU A 422 26.54 -5.84 -20.07
CA GLU A 422 26.27 -7.23 -19.62
C GLU A 422 26.41 -7.37 -18.09
N CYS A 423 26.19 -6.29 -17.33
CA CYS A 423 26.29 -6.35 -15.89
C CYS A 423 25.22 -7.28 -15.29
N PRO A 424 25.62 -8.35 -14.55
CA PRO A 424 24.65 -9.30 -13.97
C PRO A 424 23.60 -8.65 -13.06
N ALA A 425 23.98 -7.61 -12.32
CA ALA A 425 23.02 -6.88 -11.47
C ALA A 425 21.95 -6.14 -12.27
N GLN A 426 22.28 -5.68 -13.46
CA GLN A 426 21.32 -5.07 -14.38
C GLN A 426 20.48 -6.16 -15.05
N LEU A 427 21.09 -7.27 -15.45
CA LEU A 427 20.42 -8.39 -16.10
C LEU A 427 19.26 -8.95 -15.26
N LEU A 428 19.50 -9.28 -13.99
CA LEU A 428 18.46 -9.79 -13.09
C LEU A 428 17.23 -8.86 -13.03
N ARG A 429 17.47 -7.56 -12.88
CA ARG A 429 16.39 -6.59 -12.78
C ARG A 429 15.76 -6.25 -14.13
N ASN A 430 16.54 -6.29 -15.21
CA ASN A 430 16.00 -6.12 -16.56
C ASN A 430 15.09 -7.30 -16.94
N LEU A 431 15.47 -8.54 -16.60
CA LEU A 431 14.62 -9.72 -16.79
C LEU A 431 13.33 -9.64 -15.96
N ALA A 432 13.43 -9.26 -14.68
CA ALA A 432 12.26 -9.08 -13.81
C ALA A 432 11.33 -7.96 -14.32
N HIS A 433 11.88 -6.86 -14.83
CA HIS A 433 11.10 -5.79 -15.46
C HIS A 433 10.44 -6.26 -16.75
N PHE A 434 11.19 -6.93 -17.62
CA PHE A 434 10.68 -7.48 -18.88
C PHE A 434 9.51 -8.43 -18.64
N ALA A 435 9.60 -9.27 -17.60
CA ALA A 435 8.57 -10.23 -17.24
C ALA A 435 7.38 -9.63 -16.50
N SER A 436 7.48 -8.39 -16.01
CA SER A 436 6.46 -7.77 -15.15
C SER A 436 5.09 -7.69 -15.82
N ARG A 437 4.02 -7.62 -14.98
CA ARG A 437 2.63 -7.53 -15.41
C ARG A 437 2.37 -6.39 -16.41
N ASP A 438 3.02 -5.26 -16.23
CA ASP A 438 2.87 -4.08 -17.07
C ASP A 438 3.69 -4.13 -18.36
N ALA A 439 4.69 -5.03 -18.43
CA ALA A 439 5.54 -5.30 -19.60
C ALA A 439 5.01 -6.53 -20.35
N MET A 440 5.80 -7.60 -20.47
CA MET A 440 5.42 -8.80 -21.24
C MET A 440 4.48 -9.74 -20.48
N ASP A 441 4.19 -9.50 -19.20
CA ASP A 441 3.24 -10.26 -18.37
C ASP A 441 3.52 -11.78 -18.36
N ILE A 442 4.74 -12.13 -17.99
CA ILE A 442 5.17 -13.53 -17.92
C ILE A 442 4.92 -14.05 -16.51
N ASP A 443 3.74 -14.63 -16.33
CA ASP A 443 3.31 -15.15 -15.04
C ASP A 443 4.21 -16.31 -14.58
N GLY A 444 4.54 -16.33 -13.28
CA GLY A 444 5.45 -17.33 -12.70
C GLY A 444 6.94 -17.02 -12.83
N LEU A 445 7.34 -15.95 -13.55
CA LEU A 445 8.74 -15.50 -13.65
C LEU A 445 9.06 -14.42 -12.61
N GLY A 446 8.91 -14.76 -11.32
CA GLY A 446 9.32 -13.89 -10.21
C GLY A 446 10.85 -13.81 -10.07
N ILE A 447 11.33 -12.85 -9.24
CA ILE A 447 12.76 -12.53 -9.10
C ILE A 447 13.60 -13.76 -8.70
N ALA A 448 13.09 -14.64 -7.83
CA ALA A 448 13.79 -15.86 -7.42
C ALA A 448 13.98 -16.86 -8.57
N VAL A 449 13.00 -16.97 -9.48
CA VAL A 449 13.12 -17.81 -10.66
C VAL A 449 14.13 -17.22 -11.66
N VAL A 450 14.10 -15.90 -11.83
CA VAL A 450 15.08 -15.18 -12.66
C VAL A 450 16.50 -15.38 -12.13
N GLU A 451 16.71 -15.27 -10.79
CA GLU A 451 18.00 -15.54 -10.15
C GLU A 451 18.49 -16.96 -10.43
N ASN A 452 17.63 -17.95 -10.30
CA ASN A 452 17.98 -19.35 -10.60
C ASN A 452 18.33 -19.57 -12.08
N LEU A 453 17.58 -18.95 -13.00
CA LEU A 453 17.85 -19.05 -14.45
C LEU A 453 19.20 -18.43 -14.82
N VAL A 454 19.52 -17.26 -14.26
CA VAL A 454 20.81 -16.58 -14.49
C VAL A 454 21.96 -17.34 -13.83
N ALA A 455 21.78 -17.85 -12.61
CA ALA A 455 22.80 -18.65 -11.92
C ALA A 455 23.10 -19.97 -12.64
N ALA A 456 22.11 -20.56 -13.32
CA ALA A 456 22.27 -21.76 -14.14
C ALA A 456 22.83 -21.47 -15.56
N ASP A 457 23.12 -20.20 -15.88
CA ASP A 457 23.59 -19.73 -17.21
C ASP A 457 22.59 -20.04 -18.36
N PHE A 458 21.30 -20.19 -18.05
CA PHE A 458 20.27 -20.45 -19.04
C PHE A 458 19.80 -19.20 -19.77
N VAL A 459 19.95 -18.02 -19.15
CA VAL A 459 19.45 -16.74 -19.66
C VAL A 459 20.51 -15.66 -19.48
N LYS A 460 20.90 -15.02 -20.59
CA LYS A 460 21.82 -13.86 -20.65
C LYS A 460 21.14 -12.59 -21.13
N THR A 461 20.01 -12.74 -21.81
CA THR A 461 19.17 -11.64 -22.30
C THR A 461 17.70 -11.98 -22.11
N PRO A 462 16.79 -11.00 -22.08
CA PRO A 462 15.35 -11.27 -22.09
C PRO A 462 14.88 -12.13 -23.27
N GLY A 463 15.58 -12.07 -24.42
CA GLY A 463 15.26 -12.89 -25.58
C GLY A 463 15.49 -14.39 -25.34
N ASP A 464 16.44 -14.75 -24.48
CA ASP A 464 16.74 -16.17 -24.18
C ASP A 464 15.63 -16.87 -23.41
N LEU A 465 14.77 -16.13 -22.72
CA LEU A 465 13.60 -16.66 -22.02
C LEU A 465 12.71 -17.51 -22.92
N TYR A 466 12.58 -17.14 -24.18
CA TYR A 466 11.73 -17.81 -25.16
C TYR A 466 12.35 -19.08 -25.77
N PHE A 467 13.60 -19.37 -25.46
CA PHE A 467 14.31 -20.58 -25.89
C PHE A 467 14.53 -21.60 -24.78
N LEU A 468 14.02 -21.32 -23.60
CA LEU A 468 14.04 -22.25 -22.45
C LEU A 468 13.25 -23.51 -22.76
N LYS A 469 13.67 -24.64 -22.18
CA LYS A 469 12.99 -25.93 -22.29
C LYS A 469 12.35 -26.30 -20.94
N GLU A 470 11.18 -26.94 -21.00
CA GLU A 470 10.44 -27.36 -19.81
C GLU A 470 11.29 -28.21 -18.86
N GLU A 471 12.13 -29.14 -19.44
CA GLU A 471 12.99 -30.01 -18.65
C GLU A 471 14.13 -29.24 -17.93
N GLU A 472 14.59 -28.13 -18.50
CA GLU A 472 15.61 -27.25 -17.89
C GLU A 472 15.01 -26.48 -16.72
N ILE A 473 13.84 -25.89 -16.91
CA ILE A 473 13.11 -25.14 -15.86
C ILE A 473 12.73 -26.07 -14.70
N ALA A 474 12.28 -27.29 -14.99
CA ALA A 474 11.87 -28.26 -13.97
C ALA A 474 13.02 -28.74 -13.06
N LYS A 475 14.29 -28.50 -13.44
CA LYS A 475 15.48 -28.82 -12.63
C LYS A 475 15.90 -27.69 -11.68
N LEU A 476 15.35 -26.49 -11.85
CA LEU A 476 15.67 -25.35 -10.99
C LEU A 476 15.12 -25.57 -9.56
N ASP A 477 15.81 -24.99 -8.59
CA ASP A 477 15.36 -25.04 -7.19
C ASP A 477 13.93 -24.49 -7.05
N ARG A 478 13.09 -25.21 -6.32
CA ARG A 478 11.67 -24.88 -6.07
C ARG A 478 10.80 -24.85 -7.33
N MET A 479 11.25 -25.38 -8.47
CA MET A 479 10.48 -25.49 -9.71
C MET A 479 10.13 -26.95 -9.99
N GLY A 480 8.84 -27.30 -9.90
CA GLY A 480 8.34 -28.62 -10.27
C GLY A 480 7.82 -28.65 -11.72
N LYS A 481 7.51 -29.84 -12.24
CA LYS A 481 6.96 -30.03 -13.60
C LYS A 481 5.73 -29.15 -13.88
N LYS A 482 4.82 -29.00 -12.92
CA LYS A 482 3.62 -28.16 -13.08
C LYS A 482 3.98 -26.68 -13.22
N SER A 483 4.90 -26.18 -12.40
CA SER A 483 5.37 -24.77 -12.47
C SER A 483 6.13 -24.50 -13.77
N ALA A 484 6.98 -25.44 -14.19
CA ALA A 484 7.70 -25.35 -15.47
C ALA A 484 6.72 -25.26 -16.66
N LYS A 485 5.72 -26.16 -16.71
CA LYS A 485 4.67 -26.14 -17.73
C LYS A 485 3.88 -24.82 -17.74
N ASN A 486 3.52 -24.30 -16.57
CA ASN A 486 2.80 -23.02 -16.46
C ASN A 486 3.66 -21.85 -16.96
N LEU A 487 4.95 -21.83 -16.61
CA LEU A 487 5.88 -20.80 -17.09
C LEU A 487 6.05 -20.87 -18.62
N MET A 488 6.20 -22.07 -19.21
CA MET A 488 6.26 -22.23 -20.67
C MET A 488 4.99 -21.71 -21.35
N ALA A 489 3.82 -21.99 -20.78
CA ALA A 489 2.55 -21.47 -21.29
C ALA A 489 2.46 -19.94 -21.17
N ALA A 490 2.99 -19.34 -20.09
CA ALA A 490 3.05 -17.90 -19.90
C ALA A 490 4.00 -17.23 -20.91
N LEU A 491 5.17 -17.82 -21.16
CA LEU A 491 6.11 -17.37 -22.19
C LEU A 491 5.46 -17.39 -23.58
N GLU A 492 4.75 -18.46 -23.93
CA GLU A 492 4.07 -18.55 -25.22
C GLU A 492 2.96 -17.50 -25.38
N ARG A 493 2.15 -17.28 -24.33
CA ARG A 493 1.13 -16.21 -24.34
C ARG A 493 1.75 -14.82 -24.49
N SER A 494 2.88 -14.57 -23.83
CA SER A 494 3.54 -13.26 -23.85
C SER A 494 4.04 -12.86 -25.25
N LYS A 495 4.29 -13.80 -26.15
CA LYS A 495 4.69 -13.50 -27.54
C LYS A 495 3.65 -12.67 -28.29
N GLY A 496 2.37 -12.78 -27.93
CA GLY A 496 1.27 -12.05 -28.54
C GLY A 496 1.03 -10.66 -27.96
N GLN A 497 1.82 -10.20 -27.00
CA GLN A 497 1.66 -8.87 -26.40
C GLN A 497 1.83 -7.75 -27.45
N ASP A 498 1.14 -6.63 -27.21
CA ASP A 498 1.20 -5.46 -28.10
C ASP A 498 2.59 -4.80 -28.11
N LEU A 499 2.96 -4.19 -29.22
CA LEU A 499 4.24 -3.48 -29.39
C LEU A 499 4.47 -2.42 -28.28
N SER A 500 3.43 -1.77 -27.80
CA SER A 500 3.56 -0.77 -26.73
C SER A 500 4.11 -1.36 -25.43
N ARG A 501 3.72 -2.59 -25.11
CA ARG A 501 4.21 -3.32 -23.94
C ARG A 501 5.65 -3.78 -24.14
N LEU A 502 6.00 -4.22 -25.35
CA LEU A 502 7.37 -4.61 -25.71
C LEU A 502 8.32 -3.41 -25.62
N ILE A 503 7.93 -2.22 -26.12
CA ILE A 503 8.72 -0.98 -25.99
C ILE A 503 8.96 -0.65 -24.52
N TYR A 504 7.93 -0.77 -23.68
CA TYR A 504 8.09 -0.56 -22.23
C TYR A 504 8.97 -1.64 -21.59
N ALA A 505 8.84 -2.90 -22.02
CA ALA A 505 9.62 -4.04 -21.53
C ALA A 505 11.13 -3.91 -21.80
N PHE A 506 11.53 -3.21 -22.84
CA PHE A 506 12.94 -2.91 -23.11
C PHE A 506 13.62 -2.09 -22.00
N GLY A 507 12.85 -1.38 -21.19
CA GLY A 507 13.37 -0.58 -20.09
C GLY A 507 14.24 0.59 -20.54
N ILE A 508 13.98 1.13 -21.72
CA ILE A 508 14.66 2.30 -22.28
C ILE A 508 14.50 3.46 -21.29
N ARG A 509 15.58 4.17 -21.04
CA ARG A 509 15.60 5.30 -20.10
C ARG A 509 14.54 6.34 -20.51
N GLN A 510 13.78 6.84 -19.54
CA GLN A 510 12.69 7.82 -19.73
C GLN A 510 11.48 7.31 -20.54
N VAL A 511 11.48 6.07 -21.01
CA VAL A 511 10.34 5.47 -21.70
C VAL A 511 9.50 4.67 -20.71
N GLY A 512 8.42 5.28 -20.21
CA GLY A 512 7.40 4.62 -19.40
C GLY A 512 6.30 4.00 -20.26
N GLN A 513 5.29 3.39 -19.60
CA GLN A 513 4.13 2.78 -20.29
C GLN A 513 3.42 3.75 -21.24
N LYS A 514 3.20 5.02 -20.81
CA LYS A 514 2.55 6.05 -21.63
C LYS A 514 3.34 6.33 -22.89
N ALA A 515 4.66 6.54 -22.76
CA ALA A 515 5.55 6.77 -23.89
C ALA A 515 5.58 5.56 -24.83
N GLY A 516 5.61 4.33 -24.29
CA GLY A 516 5.52 3.09 -25.07
C GLY A 516 4.26 3.04 -25.93
N LYS A 517 3.10 3.38 -25.37
CA LYS A 517 1.81 3.44 -26.11
C LYS A 517 1.85 4.47 -27.22
N ILE A 518 2.34 5.67 -26.95
CA ILE A 518 2.41 6.77 -27.93
C ILE A 518 3.35 6.43 -29.08
N LEU A 519 4.53 5.86 -28.76
CA LEU A 519 5.50 5.41 -29.78
C LEU A 519 4.94 4.28 -30.64
N ALA A 520 4.30 3.27 -30.03
CA ALA A 520 3.67 2.16 -30.76
C ALA A 520 2.55 2.66 -31.69
N ALA A 521 1.72 3.59 -31.23
CA ALA A 521 0.66 4.19 -32.05
C ALA A 521 1.22 4.97 -33.23
N ARG A 522 2.33 5.71 -33.05
CA ARG A 522 2.95 6.55 -34.10
C ARG A 522 3.71 5.70 -35.13
N PHE A 523 4.57 4.78 -34.71
CA PHE A 523 5.47 4.05 -35.59
C PHE A 523 4.91 2.71 -36.06
N ARG A 524 3.90 2.17 -35.40
CA ARG A 524 3.17 0.93 -35.76
C ARG A 524 3.99 -0.36 -35.74
N THR A 525 5.26 -0.31 -36.07
CA THR A 525 6.17 -1.46 -36.05
C THR A 525 7.47 -1.12 -35.35
N LEU A 526 8.12 -2.12 -34.76
CA LEU A 526 9.43 -1.91 -34.14
C LEU A 526 10.49 -1.50 -35.17
N ASP A 527 10.41 -2.02 -36.39
CA ASP A 527 11.35 -1.68 -37.47
C ASP A 527 11.23 -0.19 -37.85
N ALA A 528 10.02 0.37 -37.90
CA ALA A 528 9.83 1.80 -38.14
C ALA A 528 10.41 2.65 -36.98
N LEU A 529 10.25 2.23 -35.73
CA LEU A 529 10.83 2.89 -34.58
C LEU A 529 12.37 2.81 -34.56
N GLN A 530 12.96 1.69 -34.96
CA GLN A 530 14.42 1.53 -35.08
C GLN A 530 15.04 2.47 -36.13
N ASN A 531 14.32 2.81 -37.19
CA ASN A 531 14.78 3.67 -38.27
C ASN A 531 14.34 5.12 -38.13
N ALA A 532 13.70 5.48 -37.02
CA ALA A 532 13.23 6.85 -36.77
C ALA A 532 14.39 7.82 -36.55
N THR A 533 14.25 9.05 -37.06
CA THR A 533 15.20 10.13 -36.79
C THR A 533 14.91 10.87 -35.49
N LEU A 534 15.86 11.68 -35.03
CA LEU A 534 15.67 12.52 -33.84
C LEU A 534 14.45 13.44 -34.00
N GLU A 535 14.34 14.09 -35.18
CA GLU A 535 13.25 15.02 -35.51
C GLU A 535 11.89 14.32 -35.47
N GLU A 536 11.80 13.10 -36.01
CA GLU A 536 10.57 12.30 -36.02
C GLU A 536 10.15 11.88 -34.60
N LEU A 537 11.12 11.56 -33.73
CA LEU A 537 10.85 11.21 -32.33
C LEU A 537 10.42 12.42 -31.52
N VAL A 538 11.08 13.55 -31.66
CA VAL A 538 10.74 14.80 -30.95
C VAL A 538 9.39 15.38 -31.42
N ALA A 539 8.98 15.10 -32.65
CA ALA A 539 7.65 15.49 -33.16
C ALA A 539 6.49 14.67 -32.53
N VAL A 540 6.79 13.64 -31.74
CA VAL A 540 5.78 12.84 -31.03
C VAL A 540 5.42 13.53 -29.72
N ASP A 541 4.12 13.71 -29.46
CA ASP A 541 3.62 14.29 -28.21
C ASP A 541 4.21 13.57 -26.98
N ASP A 542 4.58 14.32 -25.95
CA ASP A 542 5.18 13.83 -24.70
C ASP A 542 6.59 13.20 -24.85
N ILE A 543 7.23 13.24 -26.01
CA ILE A 543 8.61 12.80 -26.24
C ILE A 543 9.51 14.01 -26.39
N GLY A 544 10.26 14.35 -25.33
CA GLY A 544 11.26 15.41 -25.36
C GLY A 544 12.59 14.92 -25.96
N GLU A 545 13.49 15.88 -26.25
CA GLU A 545 14.80 15.62 -26.86
C GLU A 545 15.64 14.59 -26.09
N ILE A 546 15.65 14.66 -24.74
CA ILE A 546 16.37 13.71 -23.87
C ILE A 546 15.82 12.29 -24.02
N THR A 547 14.51 12.14 -24.11
CA THR A 547 13.87 10.83 -24.29
C THR A 547 14.13 10.28 -25.68
N ALA A 548 14.04 11.13 -26.70
CA ALA A 548 14.33 10.77 -28.10
C ALA A 548 15.79 10.31 -28.26
N GLN A 549 16.75 11.02 -27.67
CA GLN A 549 18.15 10.63 -27.66
C GLN A 549 18.37 9.28 -26.98
N SER A 550 17.73 9.06 -25.83
CA SER A 550 17.80 7.75 -25.12
C SER A 550 17.26 6.59 -25.95
N ILE A 551 16.21 6.83 -26.75
CA ILE A 551 15.66 5.81 -27.66
C ILE A 551 16.67 5.50 -28.76
N LEU A 552 17.24 6.50 -29.42
CA LEU A 552 18.22 6.33 -30.49
C LEU A 552 19.48 5.58 -30.01
N GLU A 553 20.04 5.97 -28.89
CA GLU A 553 21.21 5.33 -28.29
C GLU A 553 20.93 3.87 -27.95
N TRP A 554 19.76 3.60 -27.36
CA TRP A 554 19.36 2.22 -27.02
C TRP A 554 19.21 1.38 -28.31
N MET A 555 18.51 1.90 -29.32
CA MET A 555 18.29 1.19 -30.59
C MET A 555 19.58 0.95 -31.37
N ALA A 556 20.56 1.87 -31.29
CA ALA A 556 21.85 1.74 -31.95
C ALA A 556 22.80 0.76 -31.27
N SER A 557 22.57 0.41 -30.01
CA SER A 557 23.50 -0.44 -29.26
C SER A 557 23.52 -1.87 -29.82
N PRO A 558 24.70 -2.53 -29.96
CA PRO A 558 24.80 -3.90 -30.44
C PRO A 558 23.99 -4.90 -29.59
N GLN A 559 23.93 -4.69 -28.29
CA GLN A 559 23.18 -5.55 -27.37
C GLN A 559 21.66 -5.46 -27.61
N SER A 560 21.13 -4.24 -27.84
CA SER A 560 19.72 -4.04 -28.15
C SER A 560 19.35 -4.66 -29.49
N GLN A 561 20.22 -4.52 -30.50
CA GLN A 561 20.03 -5.15 -31.80
C GLN A 561 20.04 -6.68 -31.69
N HIS A 562 20.96 -7.25 -30.90
CA HIS A 562 20.99 -8.68 -30.62
C HIS A 562 19.71 -9.14 -29.90
N LEU A 563 19.26 -8.42 -28.87
CA LEU A 563 18.01 -8.71 -28.16
C LEU A 563 16.82 -8.69 -29.12
N ILE A 564 16.69 -7.65 -29.93
CA ILE A 564 15.59 -7.53 -30.90
C ILE A 564 15.61 -8.68 -31.90
N GLN A 565 16.79 -9.06 -32.39
CA GLN A 565 16.93 -10.20 -33.29
C GLN A 565 16.49 -11.51 -32.63
N ARG A 566 16.91 -11.76 -31.40
CA ARG A 566 16.50 -12.93 -30.60
C ARG A 566 14.99 -13.00 -30.38
N LEU A 567 14.36 -11.85 -30.09
CA LEU A 567 12.91 -11.76 -29.92
C LEU A 567 12.15 -12.00 -31.22
N LYS A 568 12.68 -11.52 -32.37
CA LYS A 568 12.15 -11.81 -33.72
C LYS A 568 12.22 -13.32 -34.03
N GLU A 569 13.36 -13.95 -33.76
CA GLU A 569 13.55 -15.40 -33.94
C GLU A 569 12.61 -16.22 -33.06
N ALA A 570 12.30 -15.74 -31.87
CA ALA A 570 11.33 -16.36 -30.97
C ALA A 570 9.86 -16.19 -31.40
N GLY A 571 9.58 -15.33 -32.39
CA GLY A 571 8.24 -15.05 -32.87
C GLY A 571 7.44 -14.08 -31.96
N VAL A 572 8.13 -13.21 -31.22
CA VAL A 572 7.48 -12.16 -30.42
C VAL A 572 6.88 -11.10 -31.37
N ASN A 573 5.67 -10.66 -31.05
CA ASN A 573 4.98 -9.64 -31.84
C ASN A 573 5.73 -8.30 -31.83
N MET A 574 6.06 -7.80 -33.01
CA MET A 574 6.77 -6.53 -33.25
C MET A 574 5.87 -5.44 -33.81
N THR A 575 4.54 -5.65 -33.76
CA THR A 575 3.57 -4.72 -34.37
C THR A 575 2.56 -4.26 -33.32
N ALA A 576 2.14 -2.99 -33.44
CA ALA A 576 1.01 -2.49 -32.67
C ALA A 576 -0.29 -3.08 -33.23
N ALA A 577 -1.21 -3.42 -32.36
CA ALA A 577 -2.56 -3.80 -32.76
C ALA A 577 -3.13 -2.75 -33.71
N GLU A 578 -3.82 -3.17 -34.77
CA GLU A 578 -4.53 -2.22 -35.62
C GLU A 578 -5.49 -1.44 -34.72
N GLN A 579 -5.30 -0.13 -34.67
CA GLN A 579 -6.40 0.72 -34.20
C GLN A 579 -7.55 0.41 -35.15
N GLY A 580 -8.65 -0.11 -34.60
CA GLY A 580 -9.82 -0.46 -35.41
C GLY A 580 -10.08 0.64 -36.42
N SER A 581 -10.48 0.29 -37.64
CA SER A 581 -10.79 1.22 -38.74
C SER A 581 -11.87 2.25 -38.36
N ASP A 582 -12.42 2.12 -37.17
CA ASP A 582 -13.42 2.98 -36.58
C ASP A 582 -12.76 4.20 -35.91
N GLN A 583 -12.79 5.31 -36.64
CA GLN A 583 -12.28 6.62 -36.18
C GLN A 583 -13.42 7.56 -35.76
N ARG A 584 -14.60 7.00 -35.41
CA ARG A 584 -15.80 7.81 -35.08
C ARG A 584 -15.59 8.78 -33.91
N PHE A 585 -14.63 8.50 -33.01
CA PHE A 585 -14.28 9.37 -31.89
C PHE A 585 -13.01 10.20 -32.14
N ALA A 586 -12.49 10.25 -33.36
CA ALA A 586 -11.29 11.02 -33.67
C ALA A 586 -11.46 12.50 -33.31
N GLY A 587 -10.53 13.04 -32.53
CA GLY A 587 -10.57 14.41 -32.02
C GLY A 587 -11.52 14.65 -30.84
N MET A 588 -12.26 13.64 -30.38
CA MET A 588 -13.15 13.73 -29.21
C MET A 588 -12.40 13.36 -27.92
N THR A 589 -12.68 14.10 -26.85
CA THR A 589 -12.14 13.84 -25.52
C THR A 589 -13.28 13.45 -24.57
N PHE A 590 -13.17 12.27 -23.99
CA PHE A 590 -14.13 11.73 -23.04
C PHE A 590 -13.56 11.80 -21.62
N VAL A 591 -14.41 12.02 -20.62
CA VAL A 591 -14.06 11.91 -19.21
C VAL A 591 -15.04 10.96 -18.53
N LEU A 592 -14.50 9.91 -17.92
CA LEU A 592 -15.30 8.93 -17.18
C LEU A 592 -15.42 9.35 -15.71
N THR A 593 -16.65 9.31 -15.15
CA THR A 593 -16.92 9.69 -13.77
C THR A 593 -17.99 8.78 -13.15
N GLY A 594 -17.91 8.55 -11.85
CA GLY A 594 -18.80 7.59 -11.18
C GLY A 594 -18.37 6.14 -11.38
N THR A 595 -19.20 5.21 -10.89
CA THR A 595 -19.03 3.76 -11.07
C THR A 595 -19.85 3.32 -12.28
N LEU A 596 -19.19 2.78 -13.28
CA LEU A 596 -19.83 2.18 -14.44
C LEU A 596 -20.27 0.75 -14.09
N GLN A 597 -21.45 0.35 -14.53
CA GLN A 597 -22.04 -0.97 -14.22
C GLN A 597 -21.77 -2.01 -15.30
N GLN A 598 -21.63 -1.59 -16.55
CA GLN A 598 -21.44 -2.47 -17.70
C GLN A 598 -19.96 -2.63 -18.07
N PHE A 599 -19.12 -1.67 -17.71
CA PHE A 599 -17.71 -1.63 -18.08
C PHE A 599 -16.84 -1.24 -16.89
N THR A 600 -15.66 -1.82 -16.78
CA THR A 600 -14.63 -1.22 -15.95
C THR A 600 -14.15 0.09 -16.58
N ARG A 601 -13.56 0.98 -15.78
CA ARG A 601 -13.04 2.27 -16.28
C ARG A 601 -11.96 2.08 -17.35
N ASP A 602 -11.14 1.03 -17.21
CA ASP A 602 -10.08 0.69 -18.16
C ASP A 602 -10.64 0.13 -19.47
N GLU A 603 -11.67 -0.71 -19.41
CA GLU A 603 -12.39 -1.20 -20.60
C GLU A 603 -13.05 -0.05 -21.36
N ALA A 604 -13.79 0.82 -20.67
CA ALA A 604 -14.42 1.98 -21.29
C ALA A 604 -13.38 2.94 -21.91
N SER A 605 -12.24 3.17 -21.23
CA SER A 605 -11.12 3.95 -21.79
C SER A 605 -10.54 3.28 -23.05
N GLY A 606 -10.31 1.98 -23.01
CA GLY A 606 -9.83 1.20 -24.16
C GLY A 606 -10.81 1.25 -25.35
N MET A 607 -12.12 1.20 -25.11
CA MET A 607 -13.14 1.29 -26.16
C MET A 607 -13.17 2.67 -26.83
N ILE A 608 -12.95 3.75 -26.05
CA ILE A 608 -12.83 5.11 -26.57
C ILE A 608 -11.58 5.25 -27.44
N GLU A 609 -10.43 4.79 -26.92
CA GLU A 609 -9.14 4.86 -27.60
C GLU A 609 -9.11 3.99 -28.87
N ALA A 610 -9.74 2.82 -28.87
CA ALA A 610 -9.88 1.94 -30.03
C ALA A 610 -10.65 2.60 -31.19
N ARG A 611 -11.47 3.62 -30.91
CA ARG A 611 -12.25 4.39 -31.89
C ARG A 611 -11.67 5.76 -32.19
N GLY A 612 -10.39 5.99 -31.84
CA GLY A 612 -9.66 7.25 -32.11
C GLY A 612 -9.96 8.39 -31.14
N GLY A 613 -10.74 8.15 -30.07
CA GLY A 613 -11.02 9.13 -29.02
C GLY A 613 -9.92 9.19 -27.95
N LYS A 614 -9.99 10.21 -27.09
CA LYS A 614 -9.08 10.40 -25.95
C LYS A 614 -9.84 10.27 -24.64
N ALA A 615 -9.45 9.34 -23.75
CA ALA A 615 -9.92 9.28 -22.39
C ALA A 615 -9.06 10.19 -21.49
N ALA A 616 -9.70 11.16 -20.81
CA ALA A 616 -9.00 12.14 -19.96
C ALA A 616 -9.41 12.00 -18.49
N GLY A 617 -8.44 12.24 -17.60
CA GLY A 617 -8.65 12.14 -16.15
C GLY A 617 -9.41 13.33 -15.53
N SER A 618 -9.54 14.47 -16.23
CA SER A 618 -10.16 15.69 -15.71
C SER A 618 -11.01 16.41 -16.76
N VAL A 619 -12.08 17.04 -16.30
CA VAL A 619 -12.98 17.84 -17.17
C VAL A 619 -12.38 19.20 -17.44
N SER A 620 -12.34 19.60 -18.71
CA SER A 620 -11.87 20.90 -19.19
C SER A 620 -12.73 21.38 -20.37
N LYS A 621 -12.56 22.62 -20.82
CA LYS A 621 -13.24 23.15 -22.02
C LYS A 621 -12.98 22.36 -23.31
N LYS A 622 -11.95 21.48 -23.31
CA LYS A 622 -11.61 20.59 -24.44
C LYS A 622 -12.32 19.23 -24.34
N THR A 623 -13.07 18.96 -23.27
CA THR A 623 -13.82 17.72 -23.08
C THR A 623 -15.06 17.74 -23.98
N THR A 624 -15.22 16.70 -24.80
CA THR A 624 -16.35 16.55 -25.71
C THR A 624 -17.56 15.94 -24.99
N TYR A 625 -17.32 14.89 -24.22
CA TYR A 625 -18.35 14.19 -23.45
C TYR A 625 -17.86 13.79 -22.07
N VAL A 626 -18.80 13.76 -21.12
CA VAL A 626 -18.57 13.15 -19.81
C VAL A 626 -19.51 11.95 -19.70
N VAL A 627 -18.96 10.75 -19.50
CA VAL A 627 -19.74 9.55 -19.26
C VAL A 627 -19.91 9.40 -17.75
N ALA A 628 -21.13 9.44 -17.27
CA ALA A 628 -21.49 9.42 -15.87
C ALA A 628 -22.16 8.12 -15.48
N GLY A 629 -21.45 7.30 -14.68
CA GLY A 629 -22.02 6.17 -13.96
C GLY A 629 -22.64 6.57 -12.62
N GLU A 630 -22.98 5.59 -11.79
CA GLU A 630 -23.55 5.81 -10.46
C GLU A 630 -22.60 6.61 -9.55
N ALA A 631 -23.19 7.44 -8.68
CA ALA A 631 -22.47 8.29 -7.72
C ALA A 631 -21.43 9.23 -8.37
N ALA A 632 -21.70 9.73 -9.58
CA ALA A 632 -20.84 10.69 -10.27
C ALA A 632 -20.68 11.99 -9.45
N GLY A 633 -19.46 12.33 -9.06
CA GLY A 633 -19.14 13.40 -8.12
C GLY A 633 -18.76 14.75 -8.77
N SER A 634 -17.62 15.34 -8.35
CA SER A 634 -17.16 16.67 -8.74
C SER A 634 -16.96 16.88 -10.25
N LYS A 635 -16.59 15.83 -10.99
CA LYS A 635 -16.41 15.90 -12.45
C LYS A 635 -17.73 16.11 -13.18
N LEU A 636 -18.82 15.52 -12.71
CA LEU A 636 -20.17 15.72 -13.26
C LEU A 636 -20.63 17.18 -13.06
N ARG A 637 -20.46 17.71 -11.84
CA ARG A 637 -20.77 19.12 -11.55
C ARG A 637 -19.98 20.07 -12.45
N LYS A 638 -18.67 19.82 -12.61
CA LYS A 638 -17.81 20.62 -13.46
C LYS A 638 -18.19 20.53 -14.95
N ALA A 639 -18.68 19.39 -15.42
CA ALA A 639 -19.21 19.24 -16.77
C ALA A 639 -20.46 20.10 -16.99
N GLN A 640 -21.38 20.08 -16.01
CA GLN A 640 -22.60 20.90 -16.02
C GLN A 640 -22.28 22.41 -15.99
N GLU A 641 -21.32 22.84 -15.16
CA GLU A 641 -20.84 24.23 -15.10
C GLU A 641 -20.22 24.71 -16.44
N LEU A 642 -19.54 23.82 -17.15
CA LEU A 642 -18.90 24.11 -18.42
C LEU A 642 -19.81 23.87 -19.65
N GLY A 643 -21.06 23.42 -19.42
CA GLY A 643 -22.01 23.10 -20.49
C GLY A 643 -21.60 21.93 -21.38
N ILE A 644 -20.81 20.98 -20.83
CA ILE A 644 -20.34 19.81 -21.57
C ILE A 644 -21.42 18.73 -21.54
N PRO A 645 -21.75 18.11 -22.69
CA PRO A 645 -22.71 17.01 -22.74
C PRO A 645 -22.31 15.85 -21.83
N VAL A 646 -23.29 15.37 -21.03
CA VAL A 646 -23.11 14.23 -20.14
C VAL A 646 -23.89 13.07 -20.73
N LEU A 647 -23.24 11.93 -20.87
CA LEU A 647 -23.82 10.68 -21.36
C LEU A 647 -24.05 9.74 -20.17
N THR A 648 -25.15 9.03 -20.17
CA THR A 648 -25.32 7.83 -19.34
C THR A 648 -24.48 6.67 -19.89
N GLU A 649 -24.37 5.59 -19.15
CA GLU A 649 -23.63 4.41 -19.59
C GLU A 649 -24.34 3.72 -20.78
N GLU A 650 -25.69 3.76 -20.82
CA GLU A 650 -26.49 3.28 -21.95
C GLU A 650 -26.22 4.12 -23.21
N GLU A 651 -26.29 5.45 -23.10
CA GLU A 651 -26.02 6.37 -24.21
C GLU A 651 -24.58 6.23 -24.72
N PHE A 652 -23.63 5.98 -23.81
CA PHE A 652 -22.25 5.68 -24.19
C PHE A 652 -22.16 4.34 -24.92
N SER A 653 -22.86 3.31 -24.44
CA SER A 653 -22.92 2.00 -25.08
C SER A 653 -23.53 2.09 -26.51
N GLU A 654 -24.58 2.90 -26.69
CA GLU A 654 -25.15 3.17 -28.01
C GLU A 654 -24.16 3.88 -28.95
N LEU A 655 -23.35 4.80 -28.44
CA LEU A 655 -22.31 5.48 -29.20
C LEU A 655 -21.17 4.52 -29.63
N LEU A 656 -20.98 3.43 -28.90
CA LEU A 656 -19.98 2.41 -29.22
C LEU A 656 -20.40 1.51 -30.38
N HIS A 657 -21.69 1.40 -30.66
CA HIS A 657 -22.28 0.61 -31.75
C HIS A 657 -22.65 1.51 -32.94
#